data_772dbf8ce936a15af94aca3c62a7b192
#
_entry.id   772dbf8ce936a15af94aca3c62a7b192
#
_cell.length_a   1.000
_cell.length_b   1.000
_cell.length_c   1.000
_cell.angle_alpha   90.00
_cell.angle_beta   90.00
_cell.angle_gamma   90.00
#
_symmetry.space_group_name_H-M   'P 1'
#
loop_
_entity.id
_entity.type
_entity.pdbx_description
1 polymer ?
#
loop_
_entity_poly.entity_id
_entity_poly.type
_entity_poly.pdbx_seq_one_letter_code
_entity_poly.pdbx_strand_id
1 'polypeptide(L)'
;MKFLHIFLLVFLPICPALAQVTPDPNQSSPVNSNLQPAPIRTTVTVNGTISSQTPASISVLDNQQLQTIPGTQLDDRLRQVPGFSLFRRSSSVVANPTTQGVSLRGIGSSGASRTLVLWDSIPLNDPFGGWVYWDRVDPAFVDRVEVERGGTTAVFGDRALSGSVSLFSPAEQPDHLFANFLTGNLGTEDTSAAYSNLWGNWGFTAHSRAFTTDGYYIVPDSLRGRVDDKANVRFATGDIHIDYLGRSNRLSVLFNVLAEERQNGTLLTHNSTGLGTVGANYTHSWSNDQVSFLAFHTREQFHSTFSSVSPNRNVETLTSRQTVPVEDIGGAGYWQHHGQTRAIKWNSIVGADVDDVHGISYDYSYTTHILTPGGGTLLSHGIFGQADLSIGPVRFFTGLRHQFTGQRDETFVAPNGGIAVGLHQFRFRASGYSTFRAPTLNELYRNFRVGNVLTLANPALVPEGLVGVETGVDWSRENSRISLSLFRNDLSDLITNSTLRITPNQITRQRTNLSSGLSRGVEVNALHHWRHWTGEAGYLFADARVSTGQRIPQVPKQQGTAQLTYSVKRTLISAGIRSFGLQFDDDLNQFKLPGYAALQLSAQQQITPKLSVVASVENLLDRTFLVALTPTPNTGEPRIFRVGLRWNGAIK
;
A
#
# COMPACT_ATOMS: atom_id res chain seq x y z
N MET A 1 25.57 8.16 -12.97
CA MET A 1 25.46 8.80 -14.30
C MET A 1 25.33 7.87 -15.51
N LYS A 2 25.39 6.54 -15.38
CA LYS A 2 25.26 5.60 -16.53
C LYS A 2 23.85 4.98 -16.71
N PHE A 3 22.94 5.12 -15.76
CA PHE A 3 21.58 4.53 -15.82
C PHE A 3 20.50 5.48 -16.39
N LEU A 4 20.75 6.78 -16.45
CA LEU A 4 19.78 7.76 -16.96
C LEU A 4 19.60 7.72 -18.49
N HIS A 5 20.54 7.10 -19.24
CA HIS A 5 20.52 7.07 -20.71
C HIS A 5 19.68 5.93 -21.31
N ILE A 6 19.28 4.92 -20.53
CA ILE A 6 18.53 3.76 -21.05
C ILE A 6 17.02 4.01 -21.11
N PHE A 7 16.48 4.89 -20.25
CA PHE A 7 15.05 5.16 -20.20
C PHE A 7 14.55 6.19 -21.23
N LEU A 8 15.42 7.01 -21.79
CA LEU A 8 15.02 8.03 -22.79
C LEU A 8 14.82 7.48 -24.21
N LEU A 9 15.22 6.23 -24.48
CA LEU A 9 15.20 5.62 -25.83
C LEU A 9 13.91 4.85 -26.16
N VAL A 10 12.96 4.72 -25.23
CA VAL A 10 11.70 3.98 -25.45
C VAL A 10 10.58 4.87 -26.03
N PHE A 11 10.76 6.19 -26.10
CA PHE A 11 9.75 7.14 -26.60
C PHE A 11 10.09 7.77 -27.95
N LEU A 12 10.71 7.04 -28.88
CA LEU A 12 10.70 7.48 -30.29
C LEU A 12 9.41 6.96 -30.95
N PRO A 13 8.55 7.84 -31.49
CA PRO A 13 7.34 7.41 -32.19
C PRO A 13 7.72 6.70 -33.47
N ILE A 14 7.35 5.44 -33.60
CA ILE A 14 7.28 4.75 -34.88
C ILE A 14 6.09 5.38 -35.62
N CYS A 15 6.38 6.28 -36.54
CA CYS A 15 5.38 6.89 -37.42
C CYS A 15 5.14 5.91 -38.60
N PRO A 16 3.97 5.27 -38.72
CA PRO A 16 3.63 4.60 -39.97
C PRO A 16 3.16 5.66 -40.98
N ALA A 17 3.77 5.67 -42.17
CA ALA A 17 3.35 6.46 -43.29
C ALA A 17 1.89 6.11 -43.67
N LEU A 18 0.97 7.03 -43.40
CA LEU A 18 -0.43 6.93 -43.83
C LEU A 18 -0.56 7.45 -45.25
N ALA A 19 -1.01 6.58 -46.14
CA ALA A 19 -1.49 6.97 -47.46
C ALA A 19 -2.75 7.83 -47.31
N GLN A 20 -2.75 9.02 -47.88
CA GLN A 20 -3.89 9.92 -47.93
C GLN A 20 -5.01 9.32 -48.79
N VAL A 21 -6.17 9.07 -48.18
CA VAL A 21 -7.44 8.88 -48.87
C VAL A 21 -8.24 10.17 -48.68
N THR A 22 -8.51 10.87 -49.75
CA THR A 22 -9.38 12.07 -49.80
C THR A 22 -10.85 11.68 -49.60
N PRO A 23 -11.61 12.36 -48.72
CA PRO A 23 -13.04 12.10 -48.57
C PRO A 23 -13.87 12.81 -49.69
N ASP A 24 -14.84 12.11 -50.22
CA ASP A 24 -15.88 12.57 -51.10
C ASP A 24 -16.94 13.42 -50.33
N PRO A 25 -17.31 14.64 -50.76
CA PRO A 25 -18.14 15.54 -49.94
C PRO A 25 -19.65 15.38 -50.10
N ASN A 26 -20.18 14.21 -50.47
CA ASN A 26 -21.63 14.04 -50.62
C ASN A 26 -22.15 12.71 -50.13
N GLN A 27 -22.23 12.52 -48.81
CA GLN A 27 -23.19 11.57 -48.20
C GLN A 27 -23.63 12.06 -46.83
N SER A 28 -24.82 12.63 -46.76
CA SER A 28 -25.58 12.84 -45.52
C SER A 28 -26.11 11.49 -45.04
N SER A 29 -25.52 10.95 -43.97
CA SER A 29 -26.05 9.79 -43.26
C SER A 29 -26.70 10.22 -41.94
N PRO A 30 -27.80 9.59 -41.53
CA PRO A 30 -28.58 10.00 -40.34
C PRO A 30 -27.79 9.74 -39.06
N VAL A 31 -27.88 10.73 -38.15
CA VAL A 31 -27.36 10.67 -36.79
C VAL A 31 -28.02 9.48 -36.06
N ASN A 32 -27.30 8.37 -35.94
CA ASN A 32 -27.71 7.24 -35.14
C ASN A 32 -27.25 7.51 -33.71
N SER A 33 -28.17 7.95 -32.85
CA SER A 33 -27.99 8.18 -31.42
C SER A 33 -27.98 6.84 -30.66
N ASN A 34 -27.01 5.97 -30.94
CA ASN A 34 -26.64 4.83 -30.07
C ASN A 34 -25.26 5.13 -29.48
N LEU A 35 -25.23 6.09 -28.57
CA LEU A 35 -24.16 6.13 -27.56
C LEU A 35 -24.28 4.86 -26.72
N GLN A 36 -23.56 3.81 -27.13
CA GLN A 36 -23.27 2.72 -26.19
C GLN A 36 -22.57 3.36 -24.99
N PRO A 37 -23.03 3.09 -23.75
CA PRO A 37 -22.29 3.55 -22.58
C PRO A 37 -20.87 2.99 -22.67
N ALA A 38 -19.88 3.84 -22.39
CA ALA A 38 -18.49 3.43 -22.29
C ALA A 38 -18.40 2.15 -21.45
N PRO A 39 -17.62 1.14 -21.86
CA PRO A 39 -17.53 -0.09 -21.13
C PRO A 39 -17.09 0.23 -19.70
N ILE A 40 -17.98 -0.05 -18.73
CA ILE A 40 -17.66 0.06 -17.32
C ILE A 40 -16.57 -0.96 -17.09
N ARG A 41 -15.34 -0.50 -16.88
CA ARG A 41 -14.22 -1.33 -16.46
C ARG A 41 -14.52 -1.81 -15.03
N THR A 42 -15.20 -2.92 -14.89
CA THR A 42 -15.12 -3.71 -13.69
C THR A 42 -13.78 -4.44 -13.78
N THR A 43 -12.75 -3.91 -13.15
CA THR A 43 -11.58 -4.71 -12.80
C THR A 43 -12.12 -5.82 -11.94
N VAL A 44 -12.27 -7.00 -12.53
CA VAL A 44 -12.56 -8.19 -11.77
C VAL A 44 -11.23 -8.62 -11.19
N THR A 45 -10.89 -7.99 -10.13
CA THR A 45 -9.92 -8.47 -9.17
C THR A 45 -10.47 -9.77 -8.60
N VAL A 46 -9.62 -10.66 -8.10
CA VAL A 46 -9.95 -11.78 -7.21
C VAL A 46 -10.85 -11.32 -6.05
N ASN A 47 -10.84 -10.07 -5.74
CA ASN A 47 -11.88 -9.33 -5.03
C ASN A 47 -13.07 -9.16 -5.95
N GLY A 48 -13.86 -10.19 -6.17
CA GLY A 48 -15.18 -10.00 -6.78
C GLY A 48 -15.83 -8.82 -6.07
N THR A 49 -15.84 -7.66 -6.73
CA THR A 49 -16.24 -6.36 -6.20
C THR A 49 -16.48 -6.39 -4.69
N ILE A 50 -15.48 -5.95 -3.88
CA ILE A 50 -15.73 -5.66 -2.49
C ILE A 50 -16.80 -4.58 -2.55
N SER A 51 -18.04 -5.03 -2.57
CA SER A 51 -19.14 -4.11 -2.71
C SER A 51 -19.27 -3.40 -1.36
N SER A 52 -19.62 -2.13 -1.38
CA SER A 52 -20.00 -1.36 -0.18
C SER A 52 -21.08 -2.06 0.68
N GLN A 53 -21.50 -3.24 0.28
CA GLN A 53 -22.50 -4.08 0.92
C GLN A 53 -21.92 -5.24 1.74
N THR A 54 -20.58 -5.48 1.74
CA THR A 54 -19.99 -6.48 2.65
C THR A 54 -20.11 -6.02 4.11
N PRO A 55 -20.09 -6.93 5.10
CA PRO A 55 -20.05 -6.55 6.52
C PRO A 55 -18.71 -5.93 6.95
N ALA A 56 -17.70 -5.91 6.06
CA ALA A 56 -16.40 -5.29 6.32
C ALA A 56 -16.47 -3.77 6.45
N SER A 57 -15.52 -3.20 7.19
CA SER A 57 -15.24 -1.77 7.18
C SER A 57 -14.32 -1.42 6.03
N ILE A 58 -14.85 -0.79 4.99
CA ILE A 58 -14.10 -0.40 3.79
C ILE A 58 -14.07 1.12 3.67
N SER A 59 -12.86 1.67 3.43
CA SER A 59 -12.68 3.05 2.97
C SER A 59 -12.26 3.04 1.51
N VAL A 60 -12.91 3.86 0.71
CA VAL A 60 -12.56 4.05 -0.70
C VAL A 60 -12.08 5.48 -0.88
N LEU A 61 -10.90 5.65 -1.46
CA LEU A 61 -10.36 6.93 -1.90
C LEU A 61 -10.33 6.90 -3.43
N ASP A 62 -11.14 7.74 -4.06
CA ASP A 62 -11.10 7.91 -5.51
C ASP A 62 -9.94 8.82 -5.95
N ASN A 63 -9.72 8.92 -7.26
CA ASN A 63 -8.66 9.74 -7.82
C ASN A 63 -8.76 11.20 -7.37
N GLN A 64 -9.96 11.79 -7.33
CA GLN A 64 -10.13 13.17 -6.92
C GLN A 64 -9.73 13.39 -5.46
N GLN A 65 -10.15 12.50 -4.56
CA GLN A 65 -9.75 12.53 -3.15
C GLN A 65 -8.24 12.37 -3.01
N LEU A 66 -7.64 11.39 -3.71
CA LEU A 66 -6.18 11.17 -3.70
C LEU A 66 -5.41 12.41 -4.15
N GLN A 67 -5.90 13.15 -5.15
CA GLN A 67 -5.24 14.37 -5.65
C GLN A 67 -5.37 15.56 -4.69
N THR A 68 -6.35 15.57 -3.79
CA THR A 68 -6.55 16.63 -2.79
C THR A 68 -5.72 16.42 -1.53
N ILE A 69 -5.25 15.20 -1.26
CA ILE A 69 -4.40 14.86 -0.13
C ILE A 69 -2.94 15.12 -0.50
N PRO A 70 -2.25 16.08 0.15
CA PRO A 70 -0.81 16.24 -0.02
C PRO A 70 -0.05 14.99 0.40
N GLY A 71 1.01 14.67 -0.31
CA GLY A 71 1.88 13.54 -0.05
C GLY A 71 2.76 13.27 -1.24
N THR A 72 4.05 13.08 -1.01
CA THR A 72 5.01 12.78 -2.07
C THR A 72 4.81 11.37 -2.59
N GLN A 73 4.62 10.43 -1.68
CA GLN A 73 4.36 9.02 -1.97
C GLN A 73 2.94 8.63 -1.57
N LEU A 74 2.51 7.45 -1.99
CA LEU A 74 1.15 6.99 -1.71
C LEU A 74 0.93 6.72 -0.21
N ASP A 75 1.93 6.21 0.51
CA ASP A 75 1.85 6.01 1.97
C ASP A 75 1.56 7.31 2.73
N ASP A 76 2.12 8.45 2.29
CA ASP A 76 1.86 9.75 2.91
C ASP A 76 0.37 10.14 2.77
N ARG A 77 -0.24 9.83 1.62
CA ARG A 77 -1.68 10.07 1.38
C ARG A 77 -2.55 9.10 2.15
N LEU A 78 -2.17 7.82 2.22
CA LEU A 78 -2.92 6.78 2.94
C LEU A 78 -2.96 7.00 4.45
N ARG A 79 -2.04 7.79 5.02
CA ARG A 79 -2.10 8.22 6.43
C ARG A 79 -3.30 9.09 6.75
N GLN A 80 -4.05 9.57 5.74
CA GLN A 80 -5.34 10.22 5.93
C GLN A 80 -6.44 9.21 6.26
N VAL A 81 -6.24 7.92 5.99
CA VAL A 81 -7.17 6.84 6.33
C VAL A 81 -6.96 6.41 7.78
N PRO A 82 -7.94 6.57 8.68
CA PRO A 82 -7.81 6.15 10.07
C PRO A 82 -7.47 4.67 10.17
N GLY A 83 -6.52 4.37 11.05
CA GLY A 83 -6.06 3.00 11.27
C GLY A 83 -4.96 2.53 10.33
N PHE A 84 -4.68 3.21 9.23
CA PHE A 84 -3.49 2.94 8.42
C PHE A 84 -2.24 3.40 9.16
N SER A 85 -1.27 2.50 9.30
CA SER A 85 0.01 2.81 9.95
C SER A 85 1.14 2.02 9.32
N LEU A 86 2.33 2.62 9.33
CA LEU A 86 3.59 1.97 8.98
C LEU A 86 4.33 1.57 10.24
N PHE A 87 5.22 0.58 10.14
CA PHE A 87 6.09 0.16 11.26
C PHE A 87 6.87 1.34 11.84
N ARG A 88 7.36 2.25 11.00
CA ARG A 88 7.83 3.55 11.43
C ARG A 88 6.98 4.65 10.83
N ARG A 89 6.74 5.72 11.59
CA ARG A 89 5.92 6.85 11.12
C ARG A 89 6.65 7.84 10.20
N SER A 90 7.86 7.49 9.73
CA SER A 90 8.59 8.24 8.70
C SER A 90 7.96 8.03 7.32
N SER A 91 8.00 9.06 6.48
CA SER A 91 7.66 8.95 5.07
C SER A 91 8.59 7.98 4.34
N SER A 92 8.07 7.26 3.35
CA SER A 92 8.86 6.40 2.46
C SER A 92 9.94 7.15 1.69
N VAL A 93 9.84 8.47 1.57
CA VAL A 93 10.89 9.33 0.98
C VAL A 93 12.25 9.20 1.67
N VAL A 94 12.28 8.97 3.00
CA VAL A 94 13.53 8.87 3.77
C VAL A 94 13.65 7.58 4.58
N ALA A 95 12.57 6.82 4.72
CA ALA A 95 12.59 5.58 5.48
C ALA A 95 13.28 4.48 4.69
N ASN A 96 14.11 3.68 5.36
CA ASN A 96 14.64 2.46 4.76
C ASN A 96 13.48 1.53 4.36
N PRO A 97 13.45 0.94 3.15
CA PRO A 97 12.37 0.08 2.67
C PRO A 97 11.99 -1.02 3.67
N THR A 98 12.98 -1.65 4.31
CA THR A 98 12.76 -2.72 5.29
C THR A 98 12.00 -2.30 6.56
N THR A 99 11.65 -1.02 6.70
CA THR A 99 10.82 -0.47 7.78
C THR A 99 9.43 -0.03 7.32
N GLN A 100 9.04 -0.34 6.09
CA GLN A 100 7.80 0.07 5.43
C GLN A 100 6.65 -0.95 5.58
N GLY A 101 6.69 -1.76 6.64
CA GLY A 101 5.61 -2.70 6.94
C GLY A 101 4.30 -1.98 7.27
N VAL A 102 3.20 -2.44 6.68
CA VAL A 102 1.86 -1.86 6.81
C VAL A 102 1.03 -2.63 7.82
N SER A 103 0.26 -1.93 8.63
CA SER A 103 -0.78 -2.53 9.47
C SER A 103 -2.01 -1.65 9.57
N LEU A 104 -3.15 -2.28 9.88
CA LEU A 104 -4.42 -1.60 10.09
C LEU A 104 -4.89 -1.78 11.55
N ARG A 105 -5.72 -0.84 12.05
CA ARG A 105 -6.40 -0.92 13.37
C ARG A 105 -5.51 -1.25 14.56
N GLY A 106 -4.27 -0.77 14.54
CA GLY A 106 -3.39 -0.89 15.70
C GLY A 106 -2.88 -2.31 15.98
N ILE A 107 -2.84 -3.18 14.99
CA ILE A 107 -2.24 -4.50 15.12
C ILE A 107 -0.71 -4.40 15.15
N GLY A 108 -0.16 -3.31 14.63
CA GLY A 108 1.29 -3.07 14.51
C GLY A 108 1.91 -3.87 13.36
N SER A 109 3.21 -3.74 13.21
CA SER A 109 4.03 -4.54 12.29
C SER A 109 5.45 -4.68 12.84
N SER A 110 6.24 -5.59 12.28
CA SER A 110 7.62 -5.85 12.72
C SER A 110 8.68 -5.38 11.71
N GLY A 111 8.27 -4.59 10.72
CA GLY A 111 8.97 -4.36 9.45
C GLY A 111 8.26 -5.08 8.32
N ALA A 112 7.89 -6.34 8.50
CA ALA A 112 6.97 -7.06 7.63
C ALA A 112 5.53 -6.54 7.80
N SER A 113 4.79 -6.43 6.71
CA SER A 113 3.39 -6.02 6.73
C SER A 113 2.49 -7.08 7.36
N ARG A 114 1.45 -6.64 8.04
CA ARG A 114 0.28 -7.43 8.43
C ARG A 114 -0.94 -7.13 7.56
N THR A 115 -0.75 -6.36 6.53
CA THR A 115 -1.75 -5.96 5.54
C THR A 115 -1.25 -6.34 4.16
N LEU A 116 -2.08 -6.98 3.37
CA LEU A 116 -1.80 -7.26 1.97
C LEU A 116 -2.03 -5.99 1.15
N VAL A 117 -1.06 -5.58 0.36
CA VAL A 117 -1.18 -4.45 -0.58
C VAL A 117 -1.15 -5.00 -2.00
N LEU A 118 -2.14 -4.64 -2.79
CA LEU A 118 -2.33 -5.14 -4.15
C LEU A 118 -2.34 -3.99 -5.16
N TRP A 119 -1.70 -4.19 -6.32
CA TRP A 119 -1.81 -3.35 -7.50
C TRP A 119 -2.46 -4.16 -8.62
N ASP A 120 -3.68 -3.79 -9.00
CA ASP A 120 -4.50 -4.55 -9.96
C ASP A 120 -4.51 -6.08 -9.69
N SER A 121 -4.61 -6.47 -8.41
CA SER A 121 -4.60 -7.83 -7.87
C SER A 121 -3.24 -8.48 -7.66
N ILE A 122 -2.16 -7.88 -8.12
CA ILE A 122 -0.80 -8.39 -7.96
C ILE A 122 -0.23 -7.89 -6.64
N PRO A 123 0.38 -8.71 -5.78
CA PRO A 123 1.00 -8.29 -4.54
C PRO A 123 2.11 -7.25 -4.74
N LEU A 124 2.06 -6.15 -3.97
CA LEU A 124 3.12 -5.15 -3.89
C LEU A 124 4.04 -5.38 -2.70
N ASN A 125 3.62 -6.20 -1.73
CA ASN A 125 4.47 -6.56 -0.62
C ASN A 125 5.72 -7.25 -1.13
N ASP A 126 6.88 -6.80 -0.62
CA ASP A 126 8.17 -7.45 -0.87
C ASP A 126 8.11 -8.94 -0.56
N PRO A 127 8.49 -9.83 -1.48
CA PRO A 127 8.34 -11.26 -1.26
C PRO A 127 9.29 -11.81 -0.18
N PHE A 128 10.51 -11.23 -0.01
CA PHE A 128 11.46 -11.69 1.00
C PHE A 128 11.13 -11.19 2.40
N GLY A 129 10.66 -9.94 2.52
CA GLY A 129 10.53 -9.27 3.81
C GLY A 129 9.15 -8.74 4.16
N GLY A 130 8.22 -8.69 3.23
CA GLY A 130 6.83 -8.29 3.46
C GLY A 130 6.61 -6.78 3.61
N TRP A 131 7.61 -5.92 3.43
CA TRP A 131 7.42 -4.46 3.38
C TRP A 131 6.83 -4.03 2.04
N VAL A 132 6.57 -2.73 1.84
CA VAL A 132 6.02 -2.20 0.58
C VAL A 132 6.96 -1.15 0.01
N TYR A 133 7.36 -1.30 -1.24
CA TYR A 133 8.04 -0.27 -2.01
C TYR A 133 7.00 0.69 -2.59
N TRP A 134 6.70 1.79 -1.88
CA TRP A 134 5.71 2.77 -2.31
C TRP A 134 6.11 3.53 -3.57
N ASP A 135 7.41 3.54 -3.88
CA ASP A 135 7.99 4.15 -5.08
C ASP A 135 7.59 3.43 -6.38
N ARG A 136 7.05 2.20 -6.28
CA ARG A 136 6.48 1.45 -7.42
C ARG A 136 5.19 2.07 -7.97
N VAL A 137 4.52 2.92 -7.19
CA VAL A 137 3.20 3.45 -7.54
C VAL A 137 3.24 4.97 -7.59
N ASP A 138 2.85 5.56 -8.72
CA ASP A 138 2.65 7.01 -8.82
C ASP A 138 1.29 7.40 -8.22
N PRO A 139 1.24 8.15 -7.10
CA PRO A 139 -0.03 8.60 -6.52
C PRO A 139 -0.85 9.50 -7.45
N ALA A 140 -0.23 10.09 -8.48
CA ALA A 140 -0.91 10.91 -9.47
C ALA A 140 -1.61 10.05 -10.56
N PHE A 141 -1.24 8.77 -10.66
CA PHE A 141 -1.72 7.83 -11.67
C PHE A 141 -2.48 6.63 -11.05
N VAL A 142 -3.05 6.80 -9.87
CA VAL A 142 -3.98 5.83 -9.24
C VAL A 142 -5.41 6.30 -9.46
N ASP A 143 -6.28 5.43 -9.95
CA ASP A 143 -7.72 5.71 -10.09
C ASP A 143 -8.44 5.64 -8.75
N ARG A 144 -8.18 4.58 -7.99
CA ARG A 144 -8.89 4.30 -6.74
C ARG A 144 -8.04 3.46 -5.80
N VAL A 145 -8.19 3.71 -4.50
CA VAL A 145 -7.66 2.87 -3.42
C VAL A 145 -8.81 2.39 -2.55
N GLU A 146 -8.83 1.09 -2.27
CA GLU A 146 -9.77 0.48 -1.33
C GLU A 146 -9.00 -0.07 -0.14
N VAL A 147 -9.36 0.35 1.07
CA VAL A 147 -8.77 -0.12 2.33
C VAL A 147 -9.82 -0.93 3.06
N GLU A 148 -9.68 -2.26 3.03
CA GLU A 148 -10.52 -3.19 3.78
C GLU A 148 -9.84 -3.53 5.10
N ARG A 149 -10.58 -3.43 6.20
CA ARG A 149 -10.09 -3.69 7.55
C ARG A 149 -10.66 -4.99 8.09
N GLY A 150 -9.81 -5.78 8.74
CA GLY A 150 -10.16 -7.10 9.26
C GLY A 150 -10.08 -8.19 8.20
N GLY A 151 -10.23 -9.43 8.60
CA GLY A 151 -10.13 -10.61 7.74
C GLY A 151 -11.50 -11.10 7.26
N THR A 152 -12.30 -10.23 6.67
CA THR A 152 -13.69 -10.54 6.32
C THR A 152 -13.86 -11.29 5.01
N THR A 153 -12.80 -11.50 4.23
CA THR A 153 -12.85 -12.28 3.00
C THR A 153 -11.95 -13.51 3.06
N ALA A 154 -12.46 -14.62 2.56
CA ALA A 154 -11.69 -15.86 2.42
C ALA A 154 -10.73 -15.84 1.21
N VAL A 155 -10.88 -14.88 0.32
CA VAL A 155 -10.13 -14.78 -0.94
C VAL A 155 -8.67 -14.45 -0.69
N PHE A 156 -8.37 -13.58 0.28
CA PHE A 156 -7.01 -13.25 0.67
C PHE A 156 -6.43 -14.34 1.57
N GLY A 157 -5.26 -14.83 1.24
CA GLY A 157 -4.56 -15.82 2.03
C GLY A 157 -3.67 -15.21 3.08
N ASP A 158 -2.48 -15.75 3.17
CA ASP A 158 -1.36 -15.22 3.93
C ASP A 158 -1.13 -13.73 3.61
N ARG A 159 -0.49 -12.98 4.50
CA ARG A 159 -0.19 -11.54 4.43
C ARG A 159 -1.37 -10.60 4.73
N ALA A 160 -2.64 -11.04 4.71
CA ALA A 160 -3.81 -10.20 4.98
C ALA A 160 -4.30 -10.27 6.44
N LEU A 161 -3.39 -10.39 7.43
CA LEU A 161 -3.73 -10.55 8.85
C LEU A 161 -4.64 -9.42 9.36
N SER A 162 -4.35 -8.17 9.02
CA SER A 162 -5.12 -7.00 9.46
C SER A 162 -6.09 -6.45 8.41
N GLY A 163 -6.07 -7.00 7.21
CA GLY A 163 -6.88 -6.57 6.07
C GLY A 163 -6.07 -6.36 4.80
N SER A 164 -6.61 -5.61 3.86
CA SER A 164 -5.97 -5.35 2.57
C SER A 164 -6.06 -3.89 2.14
N VAL A 165 -5.13 -3.49 1.26
CA VAL A 165 -5.15 -2.23 0.51
C VAL A 165 -5.06 -2.57 -0.96
N SER A 166 -6.14 -2.34 -1.71
CA SER A 166 -6.20 -2.60 -3.14
C SER A 166 -6.10 -1.30 -3.93
N LEU A 167 -5.12 -1.24 -4.82
CA LEU A 167 -4.86 -0.11 -5.70
C LEU A 167 -5.32 -0.48 -7.11
N PHE A 168 -5.93 0.47 -7.79
CA PHE A 168 -6.46 0.29 -9.15
C PHE A 168 -5.88 1.33 -10.10
N SER A 169 -5.37 0.86 -11.23
CA SER A 169 -4.90 1.73 -12.31
C SER A 169 -6.06 2.42 -13.04
N PRO A 170 -5.84 3.58 -13.66
CA PRO A 170 -6.84 4.22 -14.51
C PRO A 170 -7.22 3.34 -15.70
N ALA A 171 -8.49 3.40 -16.09
CA ALA A 171 -8.95 2.76 -17.30
C ALA A 171 -8.33 3.41 -18.54
N GLU A 172 -8.08 2.60 -19.59
CA GLU A 172 -7.59 3.10 -20.86
C GLU A 172 -8.58 4.11 -21.48
N GLN A 173 -8.02 5.15 -22.06
CA GLN A 173 -8.78 6.19 -22.75
C GLN A 173 -8.24 6.37 -24.17
N PRO A 174 -9.09 6.68 -25.17
CA PRO A 174 -8.64 6.91 -26.53
C PRO A 174 -7.67 8.10 -26.62
N ASP A 175 -6.48 7.86 -27.18
CA ASP A 175 -5.48 8.86 -27.53
C ASP A 175 -5.20 9.89 -26.40
N HIS A 176 -5.05 9.39 -25.16
CA HIS A 176 -4.99 10.19 -23.95
C HIS A 176 -3.56 10.30 -23.42
N LEU A 177 -3.15 11.54 -23.10
CA LEU A 177 -1.87 11.85 -22.48
C LEU A 177 -2.07 12.39 -21.06
N PHE A 178 -1.33 11.86 -20.12
CA PHE A 178 -1.10 12.42 -18.80
C PHE A 178 0.38 12.81 -18.69
N ALA A 179 0.67 13.98 -18.14
CA ALA A 179 2.02 14.40 -17.79
C ALA A 179 1.98 15.27 -16.55
N ASN A 180 2.90 15.04 -15.62
CA ASN A 180 3.00 15.76 -14.37
C ASN A 180 4.46 16.13 -14.11
N PHE A 181 4.72 17.39 -13.80
CA PHE A 181 6.02 17.89 -13.41
C PHE A 181 5.88 18.74 -12.17
N LEU A 182 6.53 18.34 -11.08
CA LEU A 182 6.55 19.04 -9.81
C LEU A 182 8.00 19.32 -9.40
N THR A 183 8.23 20.50 -8.86
CA THR A 183 9.47 20.86 -8.19
C THR A 183 9.17 21.43 -6.81
N GLY A 184 10.13 21.34 -5.90
CA GLY A 184 9.92 21.79 -4.52
C GLY A 184 11.21 22.10 -3.78
N ASN A 185 11.07 22.39 -2.48
CA ASN A 185 12.23 22.50 -1.61
C ASN A 185 12.90 21.12 -1.45
N LEU A 186 14.04 21.08 -0.74
CA LEU A 186 14.86 19.88 -0.52
C LEU A 186 15.37 19.26 -1.84
N GLY A 187 15.58 20.06 -2.89
CA GLY A 187 16.02 19.56 -4.18
C GLY A 187 15.04 18.57 -4.84
N THR A 188 13.75 18.71 -4.54
CA THR A 188 12.73 17.76 -5.02
C THR A 188 12.35 18.02 -6.48
N GLU A 189 12.45 16.98 -7.31
CA GLU A 189 11.94 16.93 -8.67
C GLU A 189 11.13 15.63 -8.84
N ASP A 190 9.92 15.75 -9.39
CA ASP A 190 8.97 14.66 -9.59
C ASP A 190 8.32 14.80 -10.96
N THR A 191 8.66 13.91 -11.86
CA THR A 191 8.17 13.92 -13.25
C THR A 191 7.53 12.60 -13.57
N SER A 192 6.30 12.63 -14.07
CA SER A 192 5.63 11.44 -14.58
C SER A 192 4.89 11.71 -15.88
N ALA A 193 4.75 10.68 -16.69
CA ALA A 193 4.01 10.70 -17.93
C ALA A 193 3.32 9.36 -18.20
N ALA A 194 2.14 9.41 -18.79
CA ALA A 194 1.45 8.22 -19.27
C ALA A 194 0.79 8.50 -20.62
N TYR A 195 0.79 7.49 -21.46
CA TYR A 195 0.00 7.47 -22.69
C TYR A 195 -0.94 6.27 -22.66
N SER A 196 -2.19 6.52 -23.01
CA SER A 196 -3.23 5.50 -23.07
C SER A 196 -3.96 5.55 -24.41
N ASN A 197 -4.33 4.40 -24.95
CA ASN A 197 -5.14 4.32 -26.16
C ASN A 197 -6.01 3.06 -26.20
N LEU A 198 -7.03 3.09 -27.06
CA LEU A 198 -7.95 1.99 -27.36
C LEU A 198 -7.98 1.73 -28.86
N TRP A 199 -7.74 0.45 -29.25
CA TRP A 199 -7.84 -0.02 -30.64
C TRP A 199 -8.80 -1.22 -30.71
N GLY A 200 -10.04 -0.96 -31.08
CA GLY A 200 -11.07 -1.98 -31.05
C GLY A 200 -11.28 -2.54 -29.64
N ASN A 201 -10.97 -3.82 -29.43
CA ASN A 201 -11.06 -4.47 -28.12
C ASN A 201 -9.76 -4.43 -27.31
N TRP A 202 -8.71 -3.81 -27.82
CA TRP A 202 -7.42 -3.71 -27.14
C TRP A 202 -7.23 -2.36 -26.50
N GLY A 203 -6.85 -2.38 -25.23
CA GLY A 203 -6.39 -1.23 -24.47
C GLY A 203 -4.89 -1.30 -24.24
N PHE A 204 -4.27 -0.14 -24.22
CA PHE A 204 -2.85 0.01 -23.92
C PHE A 204 -2.63 1.22 -23.05
N THR A 205 -1.84 1.08 -22.00
CA THR A 205 -1.34 2.18 -21.20
C THR A 205 0.13 1.96 -20.91
N ALA A 206 0.95 2.98 -21.13
CA ALA A 206 2.33 3.02 -20.65
C ALA A 206 2.48 4.23 -19.75
N HIS A 207 3.04 4.03 -18.56
CA HIS A 207 3.28 5.06 -17.56
C HIS A 207 4.73 4.98 -17.08
N SER A 208 5.30 6.12 -16.71
CA SER A 208 6.62 6.21 -16.08
C SER A 208 6.67 7.38 -15.10
N ARG A 209 7.47 7.24 -14.04
CA ARG A 209 7.78 8.30 -13.07
C ARG A 209 9.26 8.28 -12.73
N ALA A 210 9.85 9.45 -12.67
CA ALA A 210 11.19 9.68 -12.16
C ALA A 210 11.12 10.68 -11.01
N PHE A 211 11.76 10.37 -9.90
CA PHE A 211 11.75 11.18 -8.69
C PHE A 211 13.16 11.30 -8.11
N THR A 212 13.48 12.48 -7.62
CA THR A 212 14.70 12.74 -6.84
C THR A 212 14.44 13.78 -5.75
N THR A 213 15.16 13.65 -4.65
CA THR A 213 15.18 14.67 -3.58
C THR A 213 16.54 14.60 -2.87
N ASP A 214 17.04 15.76 -2.41
CA ASP A 214 18.17 15.79 -1.47
C ASP A 214 17.77 15.28 -0.09
N GLY A 215 16.47 15.16 0.19
CA GLY A 215 15.95 14.74 1.48
C GLY A 215 16.31 15.69 2.63
N TYR A 216 16.33 15.15 3.84
CA TYR A 216 16.59 15.92 5.04
C TYR A 216 17.35 15.12 6.10
N TYR A 217 17.96 15.83 7.04
CA TYR A 217 18.60 15.20 8.18
C TYR A 217 17.55 14.58 9.10
N ILE A 218 17.62 13.28 9.29
CA ILE A 218 16.70 12.55 10.19
C ILE A 218 17.14 12.63 11.67
N VAL A 219 18.43 12.91 11.94
CA VAL A 219 18.94 13.11 13.30
C VAL A 219 18.74 14.56 13.72
N PRO A 220 18.20 14.85 14.94
CA PRO A 220 18.06 16.21 15.45
C PRO A 220 19.38 16.96 15.48
N ASP A 221 19.37 18.28 15.23
CA ASP A 221 20.57 19.13 15.17
C ASP A 221 21.46 19.00 16.40
N SER A 222 20.86 18.91 17.59
CA SER A 222 21.58 18.80 18.87
C SER A 222 22.34 17.48 19.06
N LEU A 223 22.07 16.47 18.22
CA LEU A 223 22.68 15.13 18.30
C LEU A 223 23.56 14.82 17.09
N ARG A 224 23.60 15.69 16.08
CA ARG A 224 24.39 15.46 14.85
C ARG A 224 25.89 15.54 15.09
N GLY A 225 26.59 14.64 14.40
CA GLY A 225 28.04 14.65 14.27
C GLY A 225 28.47 14.71 12.80
N ARG A 226 29.77 14.49 12.57
CA ARG A 226 30.36 14.60 11.22
C ARG A 226 29.90 13.52 10.24
N VAL A 227 29.38 12.39 10.75
CA VAL A 227 28.97 11.26 9.90
C VAL A 227 27.51 11.38 9.45
N ASP A 228 26.75 12.30 10.04
CA ASP A 228 25.35 12.49 9.69
C ASP A 228 25.22 13.19 8.35
N ASP A 229 24.38 12.62 7.50
CA ASP A 229 24.02 13.16 6.20
C ASP A 229 22.49 13.14 6.03
N LYS A 230 22.00 13.76 4.97
CA LYS A 230 20.59 13.74 4.64
C LYS A 230 20.16 12.34 4.20
N ALA A 231 19.05 11.85 4.74
CA ALA A 231 18.38 10.70 4.17
C ALA A 231 17.58 11.14 2.95
N ASN A 232 17.72 10.41 1.85
CA ASN A 232 17.10 10.77 0.57
C ASN A 232 16.73 9.53 -0.25
N VAL A 233 16.05 9.77 -1.37
CA VAL A 233 15.77 8.75 -2.38
C VAL A 233 15.83 9.34 -3.78
N ARG A 234 16.27 8.54 -4.73
CA ARG A 234 16.05 8.73 -6.16
C ARG A 234 15.57 7.43 -6.77
N PHE A 235 14.58 7.49 -7.64
CA PHE A 235 14.05 6.32 -8.29
C PHE A 235 13.48 6.63 -9.67
N ALA A 236 13.34 5.57 -10.46
CA ALA A 236 12.52 5.53 -11.64
C ALA A 236 11.62 4.29 -11.59
N THR A 237 10.34 4.47 -11.91
CA THR A 237 9.38 3.37 -12.03
C THR A 237 8.63 3.48 -13.36
N GLY A 238 8.13 2.36 -13.85
CA GLY A 238 7.32 2.31 -15.05
C GLY A 238 6.35 1.14 -15.06
N ASP A 239 5.19 1.37 -15.68
CA ASP A 239 4.13 0.40 -15.84
C ASP A 239 3.71 0.32 -17.30
N ILE A 240 3.42 -0.89 -17.77
CA ILE A 240 2.77 -1.13 -19.06
C ILE A 240 1.56 -2.03 -18.80
N HIS A 241 0.39 -1.58 -19.22
CA HIS A 241 -0.85 -2.35 -19.20
C HIS A 241 -1.28 -2.65 -20.62
N ILE A 242 -1.63 -3.90 -20.89
CA ILE A 242 -2.19 -4.38 -22.15
C ILE A 242 -3.46 -5.14 -21.81
N ASP A 243 -4.59 -4.63 -22.28
CA ASP A 243 -5.89 -5.19 -21.97
C ASP A 243 -6.60 -5.63 -23.24
N TYR A 244 -7.21 -6.81 -23.20
CA TYR A 244 -8.19 -7.26 -24.18
C TYR A 244 -9.58 -7.27 -23.56
N LEU A 245 -10.50 -6.48 -24.13
CA LEU A 245 -11.85 -6.21 -23.63
C LEU A 245 -12.89 -6.82 -24.57
N GLY A 246 -12.97 -8.15 -24.61
CA GLY A 246 -14.01 -8.87 -25.37
C GLY A 246 -15.34 -8.92 -24.61
N ARG A 247 -16.40 -9.35 -25.29
CA ARG A 247 -17.75 -9.45 -24.69
C ARG A 247 -17.80 -10.41 -23.49
N SER A 248 -17.16 -11.58 -23.63
CA SER A 248 -17.14 -12.63 -22.61
C SER A 248 -15.75 -12.90 -22.04
N ASN A 249 -14.71 -12.39 -22.69
CA ASN A 249 -13.32 -12.63 -22.31
C ASN A 249 -12.64 -11.31 -22.01
N ARG A 250 -11.89 -11.27 -20.93
CA ARG A 250 -10.99 -10.16 -20.59
C ARG A 250 -9.62 -10.75 -20.29
N LEU A 251 -8.59 -10.10 -20.79
CA LEU A 251 -7.21 -10.38 -20.43
C LEU A 251 -6.56 -9.05 -20.06
N SER A 252 -5.90 -9.00 -18.93
CA SER A 252 -5.09 -7.85 -18.51
C SER A 252 -3.67 -8.34 -18.25
N VAL A 253 -2.69 -7.72 -18.85
CA VAL A 253 -1.27 -7.99 -18.62
C VAL A 253 -0.61 -6.73 -18.11
N LEU A 254 0.05 -6.84 -16.96
CA LEU A 254 0.80 -5.76 -16.31
C LEU A 254 2.29 -6.09 -16.30
N PHE A 255 3.10 -5.12 -16.68
CA PHE A 255 4.54 -5.09 -16.43
C PHE A 255 4.84 -3.88 -15.53
N ASN A 256 5.53 -4.09 -14.42
CA ASN A 256 5.98 -3.02 -13.53
C ASN A 256 7.48 -3.18 -13.25
N VAL A 257 8.20 -2.07 -13.27
CA VAL A 257 9.64 -2.04 -12.95
C VAL A 257 9.96 -0.89 -12.00
N LEU A 258 10.92 -1.11 -11.10
CA LEU A 258 11.46 -0.11 -10.19
C LEU A 258 13.00 -0.18 -10.18
N ALA A 259 13.64 0.97 -10.26
CA ALA A 259 15.06 1.16 -9.93
C ALA A 259 15.17 2.27 -8.90
N GLU A 260 15.70 1.95 -7.71
CA GLU A 260 15.74 2.85 -6.56
C GLU A 260 17.13 2.87 -5.94
N GLU A 261 17.58 4.06 -5.49
CA GLU A 261 18.76 4.25 -4.67
C GLU A 261 18.46 5.22 -3.52
N ARG A 262 19.00 4.93 -2.33
CA ARG A 262 18.77 5.69 -1.10
C ARG A 262 20.06 5.91 -0.32
N GLN A 263 20.16 7.11 0.27
CA GLN A 263 21.06 7.42 1.36
C GLN A 263 20.28 7.34 2.67
N ASN A 264 20.79 6.61 3.67
CA ASN A 264 20.04 6.31 4.90
C ASN A 264 20.42 7.19 6.09
N GLY A 265 20.94 8.39 5.85
CA GLY A 265 21.21 9.41 6.88
C GLY A 265 22.59 9.37 7.50
N THR A 266 23.52 8.52 6.99
CA THR A 266 24.96 8.57 7.31
C THR A 266 25.79 8.28 6.07
N LEU A 267 27.08 8.67 6.06
CA LEU A 267 27.93 8.65 4.89
C LEU A 267 28.12 7.24 4.28
N LEU A 268 28.10 6.16 5.09
CA LEU A 268 28.38 4.78 4.65
C LEU A 268 27.13 3.90 4.55
N THR A 269 25.94 4.42 4.90
CA THR A 269 24.70 3.61 4.83
C THR A 269 23.86 3.98 3.62
N HIS A 270 23.79 3.05 2.65
CA HIS A 270 22.95 3.18 1.47
C HIS A 270 22.26 1.86 1.16
N ASN A 271 21.19 1.95 0.39
CA ASN A 271 20.59 0.79 -0.25
C ASN A 271 20.18 1.09 -1.69
N SER A 272 20.03 0.04 -2.46
CA SER A 272 19.44 0.11 -3.80
C SER A 272 18.58 -1.11 -4.06
N THR A 273 17.54 -0.91 -4.86
CA THR A 273 16.57 -1.94 -5.25
C THR A 273 16.36 -1.91 -6.75
N GLY A 274 16.54 -3.05 -7.39
CA GLY A 274 16.04 -3.31 -8.74
C GLY A 274 14.93 -4.35 -8.66
N LEU A 275 13.73 -4.02 -9.13
CA LEU A 275 12.57 -4.90 -9.05
C LEU A 275 11.80 -4.89 -10.37
N GLY A 276 11.37 -6.07 -10.82
CA GLY A 276 10.51 -6.24 -11.98
C GLY A 276 9.40 -7.24 -11.69
N THR A 277 8.18 -6.90 -12.08
CA THR A 277 7.01 -7.78 -11.96
C THR A 277 6.30 -7.87 -13.30
N VAL A 278 5.90 -9.07 -13.67
CA VAL A 278 4.94 -9.32 -14.73
C VAL A 278 3.75 -10.07 -14.14
N GLY A 279 2.55 -9.67 -14.53
CA GLY A 279 1.33 -10.36 -14.12
C GLY A 279 0.31 -10.40 -15.24
N ALA A 280 -0.53 -11.42 -15.22
CA ALA A 280 -1.62 -11.60 -16.16
C ALA A 280 -2.89 -12.03 -15.43
N ASN A 281 -4.01 -11.42 -15.77
CA ASN A 281 -5.32 -11.76 -15.24
C ASN A 281 -6.25 -12.04 -16.43
N TYR A 282 -6.76 -13.26 -16.52
CA TYR A 282 -7.73 -13.65 -17.53
C TYR A 282 -9.07 -13.97 -16.89
N THR A 283 -10.14 -13.45 -17.46
CA THR A 283 -11.51 -13.70 -17.00
C THR A 283 -12.39 -14.09 -18.19
N HIS A 284 -13.14 -15.17 -18.01
CA HIS A 284 -14.21 -15.57 -18.94
C HIS A 284 -15.54 -15.58 -18.22
N SER A 285 -16.54 -14.92 -18.81
CA SER A 285 -17.90 -14.80 -18.26
C SER A 285 -18.93 -15.37 -19.23
N TRP A 286 -19.86 -16.17 -18.71
CA TRP A 286 -20.99 -16.72 -19.47
C TRP A 286 -22.23 -16.80 -18.59
N SER A 287 -23.33 -16.31 -19.08
CA SER A 287 -24.59 -16.27 -18.31
C SER A 287 -24.38 -15.71 -16.89
N ASN A 288 -24.48 -16.56 -15.89
CA ASN A 288 -24.36 -16.22 -14.47
C ASN A 288 -23.02 -16.62 -13.85
N ASP A 289 -22.13 -17.15 -14.65
CA ASP A 289 -20.86 -17.73 -14.22
C ASP A 289 -19.67 -16.95 -14.74
N GLN A 290 -18.60 -16.98 -13.98
CA GLN A 290 -17.32 -16.40 -14.34
C GLN A 290 -16.18 -17.28 -13.82
N VAL A 291 -15.17 -17.52 -14.63
CA VAL A 291 -13.89 -18.05 -14.18
C VAL A 291 -12.81 -17.00 -14.36
N SER A 292 -11.87 -16.97 -13.43
CA SER A 292 -10.74 -16.06 -13.47
C SER A 292 -9.45 -16.77 -13.09
N PHE A 293 -8.37 -16.40 -13.78
CA PHE A 293 -7.03 -16.91 -13.55
C PHE A 293 -6.07 -15.73 -13.45
N LEU A 294 -5.33 -15.70 -12.36
CA LEU A 294 -4.25 -14.75 -12.11
C LEU A 294 -2.93 -15.52 -12.09
N ALA A 295 -1.90 -14.98 -12.71
CA ALA A 295 -0.53 -15.44 -12.55
C ALA A 295 0.40 -14.23 -12.49
N PHE A 296 1.47 -14.31 -11.68
CA PHE A 296 2.48 -13.27 -11.62
C PHE A 296 3.86 -13.85 -11.34
N HIS A 297 4.88 -13.08 -11.73
CA HIS A 297 6.27 -13.36 -11.44
C HIS A 297 6.98 -12.06 -11.07
N THR A 298 7.66 -12.05 -9.93
CA THR A 298 8.45 -10.92 -9.44
C THR A 298 9.90 -11.33 -9.25
N ARG A 299 10.81 -10.51 -9.75
CA ARG A 299 12.24 -10.58 -9.45
C ARG A 299 12.70 -9.32 -8.78
N GLU A 300 13.49 -9.48 -7.73
CA GLU A 300 14.07 -8.39 -6.98
C GLU A 300 15.55 -8.63 -6.72
N GLN A 301 16.30 -7.53 -6.70
CA GLN A 301 17.67 -7.50 -6.22
C GLN A 301 17.84 -6.31 -5.28
N PHE A 302 17.93 -6.59 -4.00
CA PHE A 302 18.16 -5.60 -2.95
C PHE A 302 19.62 -5.61 -2.51
N HIS A 303 20.22 -4.43 -2.38
CA HIS A 303 21.54 -4.21 -1.81
C HIS A 303 21.46 -3.24 -0.64
N SER A 304 22.24 -3.48 0.42
CA SER A 304 22.32 -2.57 1.55
C SER A 304 23.67 -2.60 2.21
N THR A 305 24.12 -1.46 2.73
CA THR A 305 25.32 -1.35 3.57
C THR A 305 24.92 -0.97 4.99
N PHE A 306 25.69 -1.47 5.96
CA PHE A 306 25.48 -1.21 7.38
C PHE A 306 26.78 -0.74 8.02
N SER A 307 26.66 0.21 8.94
CA SER A 307 27.78 0.81 9.64
C SER A 307 27.58 0.84 11.16
N SER A 308 28.66 0.97 11.86
CA SER A 308 28.70 1.30 13.28
C SER A 308 29.08 2.76 13.42
N VAL A 309 28.31 3.51 14.21
CA VAL A 309 28.51 4.93 14.45
C VAL A 309 28.92 5.17 15.91
N SER A 310 29.99 5.97 16.12
CA SER A 310 30.43 6.34 17.47
C SER A 310 29.36 7.12 18.25
N PRO A 311 29.33 7.08 19.59
CA PRO A 311 28.31 7.78 20.39
C PRO A 311 28.21 9.28 20.11
N ASN A 312 29.33 9.95 19.82
CA ASN A 312 29.39 11.36 19.46
C ASN A 312 29.14 11.61 17.95
N ARG A 313 28.83 10.57 17.18
CA ARG A 313 28.53 10.58 15.73
C ARG A 313 29.60 11.26 14.85
N ASN A 314 30.86 11.16 15.26
CA ASN A 314 31.99 11.73 14.49
C ASN A 314 32.81 10.68 13.75
N VAL A 315 32.62 9.40 14.05
CA VAL A 315 33.31 8.28 13.39
C VAL A 315 32.28 7.25 12.97
N GLU A 316 32.39 6.81 11.73
CA GLU A 316 31.58 5.75 11.13
C GLU A 316 32.49 4.67 10.57
N THR A 317 32.14 3.41 10.77
CA THR A 317 32.87 2.26 10.25
C THR A 317 31.93 1.32 9.58
N LEU A 318 32.18 0.97 8.32
CA LEU A 318 31.40 -0.02 7.58
C LEU A 318 31.52 -1.37 8.23
N THR A 319 30.40 -2.00 8.58
CA THR A 319 30.36 -3.29 9.29
C THR A 319 30.01 -4.44 8.37
N SER A 320 29.02 -4.25 7.50
CA SER A 320 28.62 -5.29 6.54
C SER A 320 27.97 -4.70 5.29
N ARG A 321 27.93 -5.53 4.24
CA ARG A 321 27.08 -5.33 3.07
C ARG A 321 26.22 -6.55 2.83
N GLN A 322 25.00 -6.34 2.40
CA GLN A 322 24.06 -7.39 2.05
C GLN A 322 23.65 -7.30 0.60
N THR A 323 23.44 -8.47 -0.01
CA THR A 323 22.83 -8.62 -1.34
C THR A 323 21.75 -9.68 -1.21
N VAL A 324 20.52 -9.34 -1.62
CA VAL A 324 19.35 -10.21 -1.45
C VAL A 324 18.64 -10.36 -2.80
N PRO A 325 19.05 -11.36 -3.63
CA PRO A 325 18.25 -11.79 -4.77
C PRO A 325 17.00 -12.53 -4.31
N VAL A 326 15.87 -12.20 -4.93
CA VAL A 326 14.55 -12.79 -4.63
C VAL A 326 13.82 -13.09 -5.93
N GLU A 327 13.09 -14.19 -5.95
CA GLU A 327 12.16 -14.59 -6.98
C GLU A 327 10.85 -15.04 -6.34
N ASP A 328 9.72 -14.58 -6.90
CA ASP A 328 8.38 -14.90 -6.42
C ASP A 328 7.51 -15.27 -7.63
N ILE A 329 6.89 -16.43 -7.59
CA ILE A 329 5.96 -16.92 -8.61
C ILE A 329 4.66 -17.28 -7.93
N GLY A 330 3.59 -16.60 -8.31
CA GLY A 330 2.28 -16.86 -7.71
C GLY A 330 1.16 -16.89 -8.72
N GLY A 331 0.05 -17.45 -8.29
CA GLY A 331 -1.15 -17.53 -9.10
C GLY A 331 -2.38 -17.93 -8.32
N ALA A 332 -3.54 -17.62 -8.89
CA ALA A 332 -4.84 -17.98 -8.35
C ALA A 332 -5.82 -18.32 -9.47
N GLY A 333 -6.71 -19.25 -9.20
CA GLY A 333 -7.84 -19.57 -10.07
C GLY A 333 -9.12 -19.67 -9.26
N TYR A 334 -10.22 -19.08 -9.76
CA TYR A 334 -11.50 -19.17 -9.08
C TYR A 334 -12.67 -19.15 -10.04
N TRP A 335 -13.74 -19.80 -9.60
CA TRP A 335 -15.04 -19.76 -10.23
C TRP A 335 -16.01 -18.97 -9.36
N GLN A 336 -16.79 -18.10 -9.99
CA GLN A 336 -17.81 -17.29 -9.38
C GLN A 336 -19.15 -17.56 -10.03
N HIS A 337 -20.20 -17.70 -9.22
CA HIS A 337 -21.57 -17.89 -9.67
C HIS A 337 -22.50 -16.88 -9.03
N HIS A 338 -23.28 -16.19 -9.87
CA HIS A 338 -24.34 -15.28 -9.44
C HIS A 338 -25.69 -15.92 -9.69
N GLY A 339 -26.55 -15.96 -8.70
CA GLY A 339 -27.89 -16.47 -8.83
C GLY A 339 -28.94 -15.53 -8.25
N GLN A 340 -30.15 -15.62 -8.77
CA GLN A 340 -31.28 -14.86 -8.27
C GLN A 340 -32.59 -15.64 -8.42
N THR A 341 -33.39 -15.65 -7.34
CA THR A 341 -34.82 -15.96 -7.37
C THR A 341 -35.62 -14.69 -7.09
N ARG A 342 -36.96 -14.78 -7.01
CA ARG A 342 -37.80 -13.61 -6.68
C ARG A 342 -37.40 -12.90 -5.39
N ALA A 343 -36.96 -13.64 -4.38
CA ALA A 343 -36.71 -13.11 -3.03
C ALA A 343 -35.23 -13.12 -2.64
N ILE A 344 -34.38 -13.92 -3.29
CA ILE A 344 -33.05 -14.24 -2.86
C ILE A 344 -32.06 -13.97 -4.00
N LYS A 345 -31.01 -13.18 -3.71
CA LYS A 345 -29.83 -13.04 -4.59
C LYS A 345 -28.65 -13.68 -3.86
N TRP A 346 -27.83 -14.41 -4.61
CA TRP A 346 -26.61 -14.98 -4.04
C TRP A 346 -25.43 -14.81 -5.01
N ASN A 347 -24.27 -14.73 -4.41
CA ASN A 347 -23.00 -14.77 -5.10
C ASN A 347 -22.10 -15.77 -4.36
N SER A 348 -21.49 -16.69 -5.08
CA SER A 348 -20.56 -17.67 -4.53
C SER A 348 -19.25 -17.67 -5.30
N ILE A 349 -18.14 -17.82 -4.58
CA ILE A 349 -16.79 -17.91 -5.14
C ILE A 349 -16.14 -19.15 -4.54
N VAL A 350 -15.50 -19.96 -5.39
CA VAL A 350 -14.65 -21.07 -4.98
C VAL A 350 -13.36 -20.99 -5.78
N GLY A 351 -12.23 -21.15 -5.12
CA GLY A 351 -10.94 -21.01 -5.77
C GLY A 351 -9.79 -21.63 -5.02
N ALA A 352 -8.62 -21.54 -5.65
CA ALA A 352 -7.34 -21.95 -5.10
C ALA A 352 -6.26 -20.98 -5.53
N ASP A 353 -5.19 -20.90 -4.73
CA ASP A 353 -4.00 -20.11 -5.02
C ASP A 353 -2.72 -20.82 -4.60
N VAL A 354 -1.62 -20.36 -5.16
CA VAL A 354 -0.25 -20.79 -4.84
C VAL A 354 0.68 -19.58 -4.92
N ASP A 355 1.68 -19.57 -4.04
CA ASP A 355 2.71 -18.55 -3.95
C ASP A 355 4.03 -19.22 -3.53
N ASP A 356 5.07 -19.14 -4.37
CA ASP A 356 6.39 -19.76 -4.16
C ASP A 356 7.46 -18.69 -4.18
N VAL A 357 7.99 -18.37 -3.00
CA VAL A 357 9.01 -17.35 -2.79
C VAL A 357 10.34 -18.01 -2.53
N HIS A 358 11.32 -17.72 -3.37
CA HIS A 358 12.72 -18.09 -3.16
C HIS A 358 13.59 -16.86 -2.96
N GLY A 359 14.38 -16.82 -1.86
CA GLY A 359 15.25 -15.69 -1.58
C GLY A 359 16.41 -16.03 -0.66
N ILE A 360 17.57 -15.44 -0.92
CA ILE A 360 18.78 -15.64 -0.13
C ILE A 360 19.44 -14.31 0.17
N SER A 361 19.65 -13.99 1.45
CA SER A 361 20.48 -12.86 1.88
C SER A 361 21.94 -13.30 1.99
N TYR A 362 22.80 -12.69 1.23
CA TYR A 362 24.26 -12.83 1.33
C TYR A 362 24.81 -11.66 2.16
N ASP A 363 25.22 -11.94 3.40
CA ASP A 363 25.75 -10.95 4.35
C ASP A 363 27.28 -11.07 4.45
N TYR A 364 28.01 -10.10 3.89
CA TYR A 364 29.46 -10.03 4.00
C TYR A 364 29.87 -9.11 5.15
N SER A 365 30.53 -9.66 6.17
CA SER A 365 31.05 -8.93 7.32
C SER A 365 32.45 -8.38 7.03
N TYR A 366 32.63 -7.06 7.14
CA TYR A 366 33.95 -6.40 7.04
C TYR A 366 34.81 -6.61 8.29
N THR A 367 34.21 -7.03 9.42
CA THR A 367 34.95 -7.31 10.66
C THR A 367 35.59 -8.70 10.65
N THR A 368 34.85 -9.70 10.17
CA THR A 368 35.31 -11.11 10.17
C THR A 368 35.77 -11.57 8.79
N HIS A 369 35.50 -10.80 7.72
CA HIS A 369 35.72 -11.17 6.32
C HIS A 369 34.99 -12.45 5.89
N ILE A 370 33.85 -12.76 6.54
CA ILE A 370 33.03 -13.94 6.26
C ILE A 370 31.79 -13.54 5.49
N LEU A 371 31.45 -14.32 4.48
CA LEU A 371 30.15 -14.26 3.79
C LEU A 371 29.21 -15.28 4.38
N THR A 372 28.10 -14.83 4.94
CA THR A 372 27.07 -15.69 5.55
C THR A 372 25.81 -15.66 4.70
N PRO A 373 25.42 -16.77 4.07
CA PRO A 373 24.10 -16.87 3.42
C PRO A 373 23.01 -17.14 4.44
N GLY A 374 21.81 -16.59 4.21
CA GLY A 374 20.62 -16.87 5.00
C GLY A 374 19.36 -16.72 4.14
N GLY A 375 18.59 -17.77 4.00
CA GLY A 375 17.38 -17.74 3.17
C GLY A 375 16.85 -19.14 2.89
N GLY A 376 15.97 -19.24 1.92
CA GLY A 376 15.31 -20.49 1.54
C GLY A 376 14.14 -20.28 0.62
N THR A 377 13.20 -21.20 0.66
CA THR A 377 11.95 -21.17 -0.09
C THR A 377 10.77 -21.20 0.87
N LEU A 378 9.74 -20.39 0.59
CA LEU A 378 8.44 -20.43 1.26
C LEU A 378 7.38 -20.74 0.21
N LEU A 379 6.85 -21.96 0.26
CA LEU A 379 5.70 -22.36 -0.55
C LEU A 379 4.43 -22.18 0.27
N SER A 380 3.46 -21.47 -0.28
CA SER A 380 2.13 -21.25 0.30
C SER A 380 1.08 -21.62 -0.73
N HIS A 381 0.08 -22.39 -0.36
CA HIS A 381 -1.05 -22.71 -1.24
C HIS A 381 -2.33 -22.93 -0.45
N GLY A 382 -3.45 -22.55 -1.04
CA GLY A 382 -4.73 -22.62 -0.35
C GLY A 382 -5.91 -22.89 -1.26
N ILE A 383 -6.98 -23.37 -0.63
CA ILE A 383 -8.31 -23.44 -1.22
C ILE A 383 -9.27 -22.59 -0.41
N PHE A 384 -10.18 -21.92 -1.07
CA PHE A 384 -11.15 -21.05 -0.43
C PHE A 384 -12.53 -21.14 -1.06
N GLY A 385 -13.52 -20.86 -0.24
CA GLY A 385 -14.91 -20.70 -0.68
C GLY A 385 -15.57 -19.55 0.08
N GLN A 386 -16.41 -18.81 -0.60
CA GLN A 386 -17.14 -17.68 -0.05
C GLN A 386 -18.54 -17.62 -0.65
N ALA A 387 -19.52 -17.31 0.17
CA ALA A 387 -20.89 -17.12 -0.26
C ALA A 387 -21.48 -15.86 0.36
N ASP A 388 -22.30 -15.19 -0.42
CA ASP A 388 -23.01 -13.98 -0.08
C ASP A 388 -24.49 -14.18 -0.45
N LEU A 389 -25.39 -13.97 0.50
CA LEU A 389 -26.82 -14.21 0.35
C LEU A 389 -27.59 -12.96 0.75
N SER A 390 -28.37 -12.39 -0.16
CA SER A 390 -29.20 -11.21 0.09
C SER A 390 -30.69 -11.59 0.05
N ILE A 391 -31.40 -11.30 1.14
CA ILE A 391 -32.84 -11.53 1.31
C ILE A 391 -33.49 -10.23 1.79
N GLY A 392 -34.14 -9.53 0.88
CA GLY A 392 -34.69 -8.20 1.19
C GLY A 392 -33.59 -7.26 1.71
N PRO A 393 -33.76 -6.65 2.92
CA PRO A 393 -32.80 -5.75 3.51
C PRO A 393 -31.62 -6.45 4.20
N VAL A 394 -31.66 -7.79 4.32
CA VAL A 394 -30.66 -8.57 5.07
C VAL A 394 -29.68 -9.23 4.11
N ARG A 395 -28.41 -9.13 4.43
CA ARG A 395 -27.34 -9.79 3.72
C ARG A 395 -26.52 -10.64 4.67
N PHE A 396 -26.34 -11.90 4.35
CA PHE A 396 -25.48 -12.84 5.03
C PHE A 396 -24.22 -13.04 4.20
N PHE A 397 -23.11 -13.17 4.87
CA PHE A 397 -21.82 -13.40 4.28
C PHE A 397 -21.11 -14.52 5.04
N THR A 398 -20.50 -15.47 4.35
CA THR A 398 -19.71 -16.54 4.96
C THR A 398 -18.58 -16.95 4.03
N GLY A 399 -17.46 -17.32 4.61
CA GLY A 399 -16.30 -17.83 3.86
C GLY A 399 -15.47 -18.76 4.73
N LEU A 400 -14.74 -19.62 4.05
CA LEU A 400 -13.80 -20.55 4.65
C LEU A 400 -12.56 -20.65 3.74
N ARG A 401 -11.38 -20.60 4.35
CA ARG A 401 -10.12 -20.88 3.69
C ARG A 401 -9.38 -21.98 4.43
N HIS A 402 -8.80 -22.90 3.70
CA HIS A 402 -7.81 -23.85 4.18
C HIS A 402 -6.49 -23.55 3.48
N GLN A 403 -5.46 -23.26 4.24
CA GLN A 403 -4.15 -22.83 3.76
C GLN A 403 -3.07 -23.75 4.29
N PHE A 404 -2.13 -24.08 3.42
CA PHE A 404 -0.86 -24.70 3.74
C PHE A 404 0.23 -23.67 3.55
N THR A 405 1.12 -23.50 4.51
CA THR A 405 2.16 -22.46 4.42
C THR A 405 3.40 -22.84 5.20
N GLY A 406 4.54 -22.35 4.74
CA GLY A 406 5.81 -22.40 5.44
C GLY A 406 6.62 -23.67 5.24
N GLN A 407 7.79 -23.68 5.89
CA GLN A 407 8.76 -24.78 5.79
C GLN A 407 8.39 -26.02 6.60
N ARG A 408 7.32 -25.94 7.42
CA ARG A 408 6.92 -27.01 8.34
C ARG A 408 5.60 -27.65 7.98
N ASP A 409 5.10 -27.42 6.77
CA ASP A 409 3.78 -27.89 6.30
C ASP A 409 2.65 -27.52 7.28
N GLU A 410 2.70 -26.31 7.83
CA GLU A 410 1.68 -25.82 8.74
C GLU A 410 0.37 -25.52 8.01
N THR A 411 -0.73 -25.88 8.64
CA THR A 411 -2.06 -25.73 8.06
C THR A 411 -2.91 -24.78 8.90
N PHE A 412 -3.69 -23.94 8.22
CA PHE A 412 -4.60 -22.99 8.84
C PHE A 412 -6.00 -23.09 8.24
N VAL A 413 -6.98 -23.01 9.11
CA VAL A 413 -8.38 -22.87 8.72
C VAL A 413 -8.83 -21.48 9.15
N ALA A 414 -9.23 -20.65 8.20
CA ALA A 414 -9.62 -19.27 8.39
C ALA A 414 -11.11 -19.08 8.03
N PRO A 415 -12.05 -19.32 8.97
CA PRO A 415 -13.45 -19.01 8.78
C PRO A 415 -13.70 -17.51 8.91
N ASN A 416 -14.66 -17.02 8.13
CA ASN A 416 -15.21 -15.69 8.28
C ASN A 416 -16.72 -15.71 8.04
N GLY A 417 -17.41 -14.74 8.60
CA GLY A 417 -18.84 -14.60 8.40
C GLY A 417 -19.38 -13.30 8.95
N GLY A 418 -20.53 -12.90 8.48
CA GLY A 418 -21.15 -11.68 8.93
C GLY A 418 -22.58 -11.48 8.41
N ILE A 419 -23.19 -10.44 8.93
CA ILE A 419 -24.54 -10.00 8.58
C ILE A 419 -24.54 -8.49 8.40
N ALA A 420 -25.28 -8.02 7.40
CA ALA A 420 -25.61 -6.61 7.25
C ALA A 420 -27.11 -6.45 7.07
N VAL A 421 -27.69 -5.44 7.71
CA VAL A 421 -29.13 -5.14 7.64
C VAL A 421 -29.31 -3.68 7.27
N GLY A 422 -29.91 -3.42 6.11
CA GLY A 422 -30.26 -2.07 5.65
C GLY A 422 -31.65 -1.66 6.10
N LEU A 423 -31.75 -0.57 6.88
CA LEU A 423 -33.00 -0.01 7.34
C LEU A 423 -33.06 1.49 7.05
N HIS A 424 -33.77 1.89 6.01
CA HIS A 424 -33.85 3.27 5.53
C HIS A 424 -32.45 3.87 5.25
N GLN A 425 -32.01 4.82 6.07
CA GLN A 425 -30.73 5.52 5.97
C GLN A 425 -29.61 4.82 6.75
N PHE A 426 -29.94 3.80 7.54
CA PHE A 426 -29.01 3.08 8.39
C PHE A 426 -28.69 1.70 7.81
N ARG A 427 -27.45 1.30 7.98
CA ARG A 427 -26.97 -0.06 7.74
C ARG A 427 -26.25 -0.54 8.99
N PHE A 428 -26.76 -1.57 9.60
CA PHE A 428 -26.15 -2.27 10.72
C PHE A 428 -25.36 -3.44 10.19
N ARG A 429 -24.17 -3.66 10.72
CA ARG A 429 -23.31 -4.77 10.32
C ARG A 429 -22.61 -5.40 11.52
N ALA A 430 -22.38 -6.72 11.44
CA ALA A 430 -21.59 -7.48 12.38
C ALA A 430 -20.84 -8.57 11.64
N SER A 431 -19.58 -8.82 12.01
CA SER A 431 -18.75 -9.88 11.43
C SER A 431 -17.80 -10.48 12.43
N GLY A 432 -17.43 -11.74 12.19
CA GLY A 432 -16.37 -12.45 12.88
C GLY A 432 -15.46 -13.13 11.87
N TYR A 433 -14.17 -13.19 12.15
CA TYR A 433 -13.18 -13.72 11.23
C TYR A 433 -11.96 -14.27 11.96
N SER A 434 -11.32 -15.24 11.32
CA SER A 434 -9.99 -15.71 11.68
C SER A 434 -9.04 -15.51 10.52
N THR A 435 -7.83 -15.04 10.80
CA THR A 435 -6.77 -14.79 9.82
C THR A 435 -5.42 -15.22 10.38
N PHE A 436 -4.44 -15.37 9.50
CA PHE A 436 -3.08 -15.76 9.87
C PHE A 436 -2.06 -15.05 8.96
N ARG A 437 -0.78 -15.07 9.36
CA ARG A 437 0.36 -14.63 8.56
C ARG A 437 1.57 -15.51 8.85
N ALA A 438 2.15 -16.11 7.81
CA ALA A 438 3.41 -16.82 7.91
C ALA A 438 4.58 -15.86 8.17
N PRO A 439 5.65 -16.32 8.87
CA PRO A 439 6.90 -15.60 8.95
C PRO A 439 7.51 -15.42 7.55
N THR A 440 8.10 -14.27 7.29
CA THR A 440 8.81 -13.99 6.03
C THR A 440 10.22 -14.57 6.05
N LEU A 441 10.84 -14.77 4.88
CA LEU A 441 12.24 -15.21 4.76
C LEU A 441 13.19 -14.25 5.50
N ASN A 442 12.90 -12.95 5.48
CA ASN A 442 13.62 -11.95 6.24
C ASN A 442 13.54 -12.19 7.77
N GLU A 443 12.37 -12.56 8.28
CA GLU A 443 12.18 -12.82 9.72
C GLU A 443 12.86 -14.13 10.16
N LEU A 444 12.83 -15.14 9.31
CA LEU A 444 13.41 -16.45 9.57
C LEU A 444 14.94 -16.47 9.49
N TYR A 445 15.55 -15.76 8.51
CA TYR A 445 16.95 -16.04 8.14
C TYR A 445 17.87 -14.83 8.09
N ARG A 446 17.35 -13.59 8.00
CA ARG A 446 18.18 -12.41 7.83
C ARG A 446 18.49 -11.73 9.17
N ASN A 447 19.78 -11.66 9.53
CA ASN A 447 20.25 -10.72 10.55
C ASN A 447 20.44 -9.33 9.95
N PHE A 448 20.16 -8.28 10.71
CA PHE A 448 20.47 -6.92 10.25
C PHE A 448 20.85 -6.00 11.41
N ARG A 449 21.60 -4.96 11.08
CA ARG A 449 22.06 -3.96 12.03
C ARG A 449 21.62 -2.57 11.57
N VAL A 450 21.10 -1.76 12.49
CA VAL A 450 20.84 -0.34 12.26
C VAL A 450 21.55 0.44 13.39
N GLY A 451 22.64 1.11 13.06
CA GLY A 451 23.48 1.76 14.07
C GLY A 451 23.97 0.75 15.13
N ASN A 452 23.64 0.99 16.39
CA ASN A 452 23.99 0.11 17.50
C ASN A 452 22.93 -0.97 17.82
N VAL A 453 21.85 -1.07 17.06
CA VAL A 453 20.83 -2.12 17.22
C VAL A 453 21.11 -3.27 16.27
N LEU A 454 21.40 -4.46 16.79
CA LEU A 454 21.51 -5.73 16.07
C LEU A 454 20.22 -6.52 16.26
N THR A 455 19.54 -6.87 15.19
CA THR A 455 18.36 -7.74 15.19
C THR A 455 18.73 -9.10 14.60
N LEU A 456 18.54 -10.13 15.37
CA LEU A 456 18.81 -11.52 15.00
C LEU A 456 17.60 -12.15 14.32
N ALA A 457 17.84 -12.97 13.32
CA ALA A 457 16.87 -13.88 12.73
C ALA A 457 16.43 -14.97 13.71
N ASN A 458 15.31 -15.64 13.41
CA ASN A 458 14.85 -16.77 14.19
C ASN A 458 14.16 -17.82 13.29
N PRO A 459 14.83 -18.90 12.91
CA PRO A 459 14.24 -19.98 12.11
C PRO A 459 13.14 -20.77 12.84
N ALA A 460 12.97 -20.56 14.15
CA ALA A 460 11.96 -21.24 14.96
C ALA A 460 10.62 -20.50 15.04
N LEU A 461 10.47 -19.38 14.32
CA LEU A 461 9.21 -18.64 14.29
C LEU A 461 8.08 -19.51 13.74
N VAL A 462 6.90 -19.33 14.35
CA VAL A 462 5.64 -19.91 13.90
C VAL A 462 4.73 -18.79 13.35
N PRO A 463 3.72 -19.11 12.53
CA PRO A 463 2.79 -18.13 12.00
C PRO A 463 2.00 -17.40 13.08
N GLU A 464 1.71 -16.13 12.81
CA GLU A 464 0.83 -15.30 13.63
C GLU A 464 -0.63 -15.64 13.34
N GLY A 465 -1.49 -15.59 14.37
CA GLY A 465 -2.93 -15.75 14.24
C GLY A 465 -3.69 -14.54 14.75
N LEU A 466 -4.89 -14.32 14.21
CA LEU A 466 -5.83 -13.31 14.67
C LEU A 466 -7.26 -13.86 14.60
N VAL A 467 -8.00 -13.71 15.70
CA VAL A 467 -9.45 -13.89 15.74
C VAL A 467 -10.09 -12.54 16.04
N GLY A 468 -10.94 -12.06 15.13
CA GLY A 468 -11.55 -10.75 15.22
C GLY A 468 -13.07 -10.79 15.23
N VAL A 469 -13.66 -9.84 15.94
CA VAL A 469 -15.09 -9.51 15.86
C VAL A 469 -15.26 -8.02 15.66
N GLU A 470 -16.24 -7.66 14.86
CA GLU A 470 -16.56 -6.29 14.52
C GLU A 470 -18.07 -6.08 14.49
N THR A 471 -18.50 -4.91 14.95
CA THR A 471 -19.87 -4.41 14.72
C THR A 471 -19.83 -2.97 14.29
N GLY A 472 -20.80 -2.54 13.49
CA GLY A 472 -20.82 -1.17 13.01
C GLY A 472 -22.18 -0.70 12.57
N VAL A 473 -22.29 0.62 12.46
CA VAL A 473 -23.46 1.32 11.94
C VAL A 473 -22.98 2.34 10.92
N ASP A 474 -23.54 2.25 9.72
CA ASP A 474 -23.33 3.24 8.66
C ASP A 474 -24.64 4.01 8.48
N TRP A 475 -24.55 5.33 8.53
CA TRP A 475 -25.64 6.24 8.21
C TRP A 475 -25.30 6.96 6.90
N SER A 476 -26.23 6.97 5.96
CA SER A 476 -26.09 7.65 4.67
C SER A 476 -27.35 8.44 4.35
N ARG A 477 -27.19 9.70 4.00
CA ARG A 477 -28.27 10.54 3.49
C ARG A 477 -27.70 11.51 2.46
N GLU A 478 -28.24 11.46 1.22
CA GLU A 478 -27.84 12.33 0.09
C GLU A 478 -26.35 12.75 0.08
N ASN A 479 -26.03 13.82 0.81
CA ASN A 479 -24.71 14.46 0.83
C ASN A 479 -23.86 14.10 2.06
N SER A 480 -24.32 13.19 2.92
CA SER A 480 -23.65 12.86 4.19
C SER A 480 -23.53 11.38 4.38
N ARG A 481 -22.37 10.95 4.89
CA ARG A 481 -22.11 9.59 5.30
C ARG A 481 -21.35 9.60 6.63
N ILE A 482 -21.80 8.80 7.57
CA ILE A 482 -21.11 8.57 8.86
C ILE A 482 -21.04 7.06 9.07
N SER A 483 -19.85 6.56 9.39
CA SER A 483 -19.60 5.16 9.73
C SER A 483 -18.98 5.08 11.11
N LEU A 484 -19.54 4.23 11.96
CA LEU A 484 -19.01 3.89 13.28
C LEU A 484 -18.72 2.39 13.30
N SER A 485 -17.52 2.00 13.73
CA SER A 485 -17.12 0.60 13.93
C SER A 485 -16.56 0.40 15.32
N LEU A 486 -16.96 -0.68 15.96
CA LEU A 486 -16.37 -1.22 17.19
C LEU A 486 -15.69 -2.53 16.81
N PHE A 487 -14.45 -2.74 17.24
CA PHE A 487 -13.70 -3.94 16.92
C PHE A 487 -12.94 -4.50 18.11
N ARG A 488 -12.72 -5.81 18.09
CA ARG A 488 -11.83 -6.54 18.97
C ARG A 488 -11.10 -7.60 18.17
N ASN A 489 -9.77 -7.61 18.26
CA ASN A 489 -8.85 -8.56 17.62
C ASN A 489 -8.00 -9.20 18.71
N ASP A 490 -8.20 -10.48 18.95
CA ASP A 490 -7.35 -11.31 19.80
C ASP A 490 -6.24 -11.89 18.92
N LEU A 491 -4.98 -11.64 19.30
CA LEU A 491 -3.76 -11.98 18.55
C LEU A 491 -3.05 -13.15 19.23
N SER A 492 -2.52 -14.08 18.44
CA SER A 492 -1.69 -15.18 18.90
C SER A 492 -0.37 -15.19 18.16
N ASP A 493 0.68 -15.61 18.86
CA ASP A 493 2.03 -15.80 18.30
C ASP A 493 2.59 -14.60 17.52
N LEU A 494 2.28 -13.38 18.00
CA LEU A 494 2.63 -12.12 17.35
C LEU A 494 4.15 -12.01 17.20
N ILE A 495 4.66 -11.91 15.96
CA ILE A 495 6.08 -11.76 15.68
C ILE A 495 6.51 -10.32 15.99
N THR A 496 7.49 -10.17 16.86
CA THR A 496 8.05 -8.87 17.26
C THR A 496 9.56 -8.94 17.44
N ASN A 497 10.19 -7.77 17.49
CA ASN A 497 11.62 -7.64 17.80
C ASN A 497 11.79 -7.53 19.32
N SER A 498 11.93 -8.66 20.02
CA SER A 498 12.12 -8.70 21.47
C SER A 498 13.53 -8.29 21.86
N THR A 499 13.66 -7.40 22.81
CA THR A 499 14.95 -6.95 23.33
C THR A 499 15.57 -8.01 24.24
N LEU A 500 16.68 -8.61 23.81
CA LEU A 500 17.43 -9.63 24.58
C LEU A 500 18.44 -9.01 25.53
N ARG A 501 19.12 -7.94 25.10
CA ARG A 501 20.21 -7.32 25.85
C ARG A 501 20.40 -5.86 25.47
N ILE A 502 20.63 -5.03 26.48
CA ILE A 502 21.04 -3.63 26.32
C ILE A 502 22.40 -3.45 26.98
N THR A 503 23.37 -2.94 26.23
CA THR A 503 24.69 -2.53 26.71
C THR A 503 24.92 -1.07 26.30
N PRO A 504 25.93 -0.38 26.85
CA PRO A 504 26.22 1.00 26.43
C PRO A 504 26.49 1.17 24.92
N ASN A 505 26.99 0.12 24.27
CA ASN A 505 27.42 0.18 22.88
C ASN A 505 26.50 -0.60 21.91
N GLN A 506 25.59 -1.44 22.41
CA GLN A 506 24.74 -2.27 21.54
C GLN A 506 23.44 -2.66 22.21
N ILE A 507 22.36 -2.57 21.45
CA ILE A 507 21.07 -3.21 21.75
C ILE A 507 20.97 -4.46 20.86
N THR A 508 20.80 -5.62 21.49
CA THR A 508 20.56 -6.88 20.76
C THR A 508 19.10 -7.25 20.87
N ARG A 509 18.46 -7.44 19.73
CA ARG A 509 17.07 -7.91 19.59
C ARG A 509 17.04 -9.24 18.85
N GLN A 510 15.97 -9.98 19.00
CA GLN A 510 15.67 -11.16 18.19
C GLN A 510 14.20 -11.14 17.82
N ARG A 511 13.87 -11.64 16.66
CA ARG A 511 12.48 -11.89 16.28
C ARG A 511 11.95 -13.07 17.07
N THR A 512 10.86 -12.87 17.79
CA THR A 512 10.22 -13.89 18.62
C THR A 512 8.72 -13.84 18.47
N ASN A 513 8.04 -14.96 18.63
CA ASN A 513 6.60 -15.00 18.78
C ASN A 513 6.24 -14.61 20.23
N LEU A 514 5.41 -13.58 20.39
CA LEU A 514 4.74 -13.28 21.66
C LEU A 514 3.46 -14.10 21.76
N SER A 515 3.24 -14.74 22.92
CA SER A 515 2.17 -15.71 23.10
C SER A 515 0.78 -15.17 22.78
N SER A 516 0.46 -13.92 23.14
CA SER A 516 -0.83 -13.31 22.83
C SER A 516 -0.82 -11.79 22.90
N GLY A 517 -1.78 -11.19 22.25
CA GLY A 517 -2.04 -9.76 22.28
C GLY A 517 -3.50 -9.45 22.05
N LEU A 518 -3.89 -8.22 22.30
CA LEU A 518 -5.25 -7.71 22.10
C LEU A 518 -5.20 -6.33 21.48
N SER A 519 -5.94 -6.11 20.39
CA SER A 519 -6.25 -4.78 19.87
C SER A 519 -7.76 -4.59 19.84
N ARG A 520 -8.26 -3.57 20.54
CA ARG A 520 -9.69 -3.24 20.57
C ARG A 520 -9.88 -1.73 20.46
N GLY A 521 -10.98 -1.32 19.85
CA GLY A 521 -11.16 0.10 19.64
C GLY A 521 -12.45 0.52 18.99
N VAL A 522 -12.46 1.80 18.66
CA VAL A 522 -13.55 2.51 18.00
C VAL A 522 -12.98 3.26 16.81
N GLU A 523 -13.66 3.16 15.70
CA GLU A 523 -13.34 3.90 14.47
C GLU A 523 -14.57 4.68 14.02
N VAL A 524 -14.38 5.95 13.68
CA VAL A 524 -15.43 6.83 13.15
C VAL A 524 -14.90 7.47 11.86
N ASN A 525 -15.72 7.43 10.82
CA ASN A 525 -15.47 8.13 9.56
C ASN A 525 -16.71 8.97 9.22
N ALA A 526 -16.50 10.20 8.79
CA ALA A 526 -17.56 11.12 8.39
C ALA A 526 -17.19 11.82 7.09
N LEU A 527 -18.17 11.94 6.19
CA LEU A 527 -18.09 12.69 4.93
C LEU A 527 -19.35 13.55 4.82
N HIS A 528 -19.17 14.81 4.43
CA HIS A 528 -20.27 15.71 4.14
C HIS A 528 -19.97 16.61 2.96
N HIS A 529 -20.89 16.66 1.98
CA HIS A 529 -20.86 17.59 0.86
C HIS A 529 -21.85 18.73 1.07
N TRP A 530 -21.37 19.95 1.00
CA TRP A 530 -22.19 21.14 1.11
C TRP A 530 -21.83 22.15 0.04
N ARG A 531 -22.67 22.26 -0.99
CA ARG A 531 -22.43 23.14 -2.15
C ARG A 531 -21.07 22.84 -2.80
N HIS A 532 -20.09 23.73 -2.60
CA HIS A 532 -18.74 23.63 -3.13
C HIS A 532 -17.73 23.04 -2.12
N TRP A 533 -18.19 22.67 -0.94
CA TRP A 533 -17.33 22.16 0.12
C TRP A 533 -17.54 20.67 0.32
N THR A 534 -16.43 19.98 0.52
CA THR A 534 -16.43 18.59 0.99
C THR A 534 -15.61 18.53 2.28
N GLY A 535 -16.26 18.12 3.36
CA GLY A 535 -15.62 17.87 4.66
C GLY A 535 -15.48 16.37 4.91
N GLU A 536 -14.28 15.93 5.25
CA GLU A 536 -13.97 14.56 5.64
C GLU A 536 -13.32 14.56 7.01
N ALA A 537 -13.68 13.61 7.86
CA ALA A 537 -13.05 13.43 9.17
C ALA A 537 -12.98 11.95 9.52
N GLY A 538 -11.89 11.55 10.12
CA GLY A 538 -11.67 10.20 10.58
C GLY A 538 -11.01 10.17 11.95
N TYR A 539 -11.43 9.22 12.79
CA TYR A 539 -10.86 9.02 14.12
C TYR A 539 -10.76 7.55 14.45
N LEU A 540 -9.62 7.14 15.00
CA LEU A 540 -9.39 5.82 15.57
C LEU A 540 -8.90 5.95 17.01
N PHE A 541 -9.53 5.24 17.91
CA PHE A 541 -9.01 4.86 19.21
C PHE A 541 -8.68 3.37 19.18
N ALA A 542 -7.43 3.00 19.52
CA ALA A 542 -6.98 1.61 19.59
C ALA A 542 -6.22 1.34 20.90
N ASP A 543 -6.76 0.51 21.77
CA ASP A 543 -6.04 -0.03 22.91
C ASP A 543 -5.43 -1.37 22.51
N ALA A 544 -4.16 -1.30 22.07
CA ALA A 544 -3.38 -2.44 21.56
C ALA A 544 -2.28 -2.81 22.56
N ARG A 545 -2.35 -4.04 23.11
CA ARG A 545 -1.45 -4.54 24.16
C ARG A 545 -1.06 -5.98 23.91
N VAL A 546 0.13 -6.34 24.37
CA VAL A 546 0.55 -7.72 24.52
C VAL A 546 0.09 -8.27 25.88
N SER A 547 0.11 -9.58 26.07
CA SER A 547 -0.37 -10.26 27.30
C SER A 547 0.33 -9.82 28.58
N THR A 548 1.57 -9.35 28.49
CA THR A 548 2.35 -8.80 29.61
C THR A 548 1.94 -7.37 30.01
N GLY A 549 0.96 -6.76 29.29
CA GLY A 549 0.40 -5.44 29.59
C GLY A 549 1.03 -4.29 28.84
N GLN A 550 2.23 -4.47 28.24
CA GLN A 550 2.87 -3.45 27.41
C GLN A 550 2.02 -3.15 26.15
N ARG A 551 2.10 -1.93 25.68
CA ARG A 551 1.51 -1.55 24.41
C ARG A 551 2.32 -2.13 23.25
N ILE A 552 1.62 -2.55 22.19
CA ILE A 552 2.27 -2.96 20.96
C ILE A 552 3.10 -1.78 20.43
N PRO A 553 4.40 -1.98 20.12
CA PRO A 553 5.28 -0.92 19.61
C PRO A 553 4.75 -0.28 18.33
N GLN A 554 5.05 1.01 18.16
CA GLN A 554 4.72 1.80 16.96
C GLN A 554 3.22 1.94 16.66
N VAL A 555 2.35 1.60 17.61
CA VAL A 555 0.90 1.76 17.51
C VAL A 555 0.44 2.97 18.31
N PRO A 556 -0.09 4.03 17.66
CA PRO A 556 -0.66 5.17 18.35
C PRO A 556 -1.99 4.79 19.02
N LYS A 557 -2.20 5.27 20.26
CA LYS A 557 -3.46 5.05 20.98
C LYS A 557 -4.63 5.77 20.31
N GLN A 558 -4.37 6.90 19.70
CA GLN A 558 -5.35 7.74 19.03
C GLN A 558 -4.79 8.21 17.70
N GLN A 559 -5.62 8.26 16.70
CA GLN A 559 -5.29 8.76 15.37
C GLN A 559 -6.48 9.57 14.88
N GLY A 560 -6.24 10.79 14.42
CA GLY A 560 -7.29 11.65 13.91
C GLY A 560 -6.87 12.34 12.63
N THR A 561 -7.78 12.42 11.68
CA THR A 561 -7.59 13.10 10.40
C THR A 561 -8.81 13.97 10.11
N ALA A 562 -8.60 15.11 9.50
CA ALA A 562 -9.69 15.91 8.94
C ALA A 562 -9.21 16.60 7.68
N GLN A 563 -10.10 16.78 6.73
CA GLN A 563 -9.83 17.46 5.47
C GLN A 563 -11.05 18.28 5.05
N LEU A 564 -10.81 19.49 4.60
CA LEU A 564 -11.83 20.38 4.03
C LEU A 564 -11.38 20.77 2.62
N THR A 565 -12.19 20.42 1.64
CA THR A 565 -11.93 20.68 0.21
C THR A 565 -12.97 21.65 -0.34
N TYR A 566 -12.50 22.70 -1.00
CA TYR A 566 -13.31 23.64 -1.76
C TYR A 566 -13.13 23.39 -3.25
N SER A 567 -14.22 23.10 -3.95
CA SER A 567 -14.22 22.81 -5.38
C SER A 567 -15.20 23.73 -6.11
N VAL A 568 -14.70 24.61 -6.95
CA VAL A 568 -15.52 25.52 -7.76
C VAL A 568 -14.95 25.65 -9.16
N LYS A 569 -15.74 25.34 -10.18
CA LYS A 569 -15.36 25.45 -11.61
C LYS A 569 -14.00 24.78 -11.89
N ARG A 570 -12.94 25.59 -11.98
CA ARG A 570 -11.57 25.20 -12.34
C ARG A 570 -10.60 25.21 -11.15
N THR A 571 -11.11 25.49 -9.96
CA THR A 571 -10.30 25.66 -8.76
C THR A 571 -10.64 24.59 -7.74
N LEU A 572 -9.62 23.90 -7.21
CA LEU A 572 -9.70 22.92 -6.15
C LEU A 572 -8.67 23.31 -5.08
N ILE A 573 -9.13 23.53 -3.86
CA ILE A 573 -8.26 23.88 -2.72
C ILE A 573 -8.62 22.96 -1.56
N SER A 574 -7.64 22.35 -0.90
CA SER A 574 -7.86 21.48 0.23
C SER A 574 -6.93 21.85 1.39
N ALA A 575 -7.47 21.81 2.60
CA ALA A 575 -6.74 21.94 3.85
C ALA A 575 -6.98 20.70 4.69
N GLY A 576 -5.91 20.07 5.19
CA GLY A 576 -5.98 18.85 5.97
C GLY A 576 -5.16 18.94 7.25
N ILE A 577 -5.55 18.12 8.23
CA ILE A 577 -4.77 17.86 9.44
C ILE A 577 -4.71 16.36 9.67
N ARG A 578 -3.52 15.88 10.05
CA ARG A 578 -3.32 14.53 10.57
C ARG A 578 -2.70 14.62 11.96
N SER A 579 -3.23 13.83 12.89
CA SER A 579 -2.74 13.77 14.26
C SER A 579 -2.54 12.33 14.71
N PHE A 580 -1.44 12.09 15.41
CA PHE A 580 -1.08 10.81 16.00
C PHE A 580 -0.85 10.99 17.47
N GLY A 581 -1.49 10.15 18.28
CA GLY A 581 -1.30 10.11 19.72
C GLY A 581 0.04 9.51 20.12
N LEU A 582 0.22 9.40 21.43
CA LEU A 582 1.37 8.75 22.03
C LEU A 582 1.49 7.29 21.60
N GLN A 583 2.72 6.85 21.32
CA GLN A 583 3.11 5.46 21.09
C GLN A 583 4.47 5.15 21.74
N PHE A 584 4.93 3.91 21.63
CA PHE A 584 6.25 3.48 22.11
C PHE A 584 7.08 2.95 20.93
N ASP A 585 8.41 3.17 20.98
CA ASP A 585 9.34 2.73 19.95
C ASP A 585 9.85 1.29 20.17
N ASP A 586 9.69 0.75 21.37
CA ASP A 586 10.22 -0.52 21.81
C ASP A 586 9.19 -1.44 22.49
N ASP A 587 9.51 -2.71 22.56
CA ASP A 587 8.72 -3.78 23.18
C ASP A 587 8.57 -3.62 24.71
N LEU A 588 9.58 -3.02 25.36
CA LEU A 588 9.59 -2.79 26.82
C LEU A 588 8.82 -1.53 27.25
N ASN A 589 8.35 -0.73 26.27
CA ASN A 589 7.70 0.57 26.48
C ASN A 589 8.56 1.59 27.23
N GLN A 590 9.88 1.54 27.08
CA GLN A 590 10.81 2.47 27.69
C GLN A 590 10.97 3.77 26.87
N PHE A 591 10.88 3.65 25.54
CA PHE A 591 11.07 4.75 24.61
C PHE A 591 9.74 5.32 24.14
N LYS A 592 9.27 6.33 24.87
CA LYS A 592 7.98 6.98 24.64
C LYS A 592 8.07 8.02 23.52
N LEU A 593 7.37 7.80 22.41
CA LEU A 593 7.21 8.76 21.32
C LEU A 593 6.00 9.66 21.56
N PRO A 594 6.20 10.98 21.72
CA PRO A 594 5.11 11.94 21.88
C PRO A 594 4.15 11.95 20.68
N GLY A 595 2.91 12.36 20.93
CA GLY A 595 1.96 12.65 19.87
C GLY A 595 2.34 13.92 19.10
N TYR A 596 1.85 14.02 17.87
CA TYR A 596 2.02 15.20 17.02
C TYR A 596 0.81 15.44 16.13
N ALA A 597 0.71 16.67 15.60
CA ALA A 597 -0.24 17.01 14.55
C ALA A 597 0.47 17.83 13.47
N ALA A 598 0.17 17.54 12.20
CA ALA A 598 0.70 18.24 11.05
C ALA A 598 -0.45 18.78 10.18
N LEU A 599 -0.37 20.06 9.83
CA LEU A 599 -1.27 20.72 8.88
C LEU A 599 -0.71 20.59 7.47
N GLN A 600 -1.60 20.43 6.50
CA GLN A 600 -1.26 20.30 5.10
C GLN A 600 -2.23 21.08 4.21
N LEU A 601 -1.75 21.57 3.07
CA LEU A 601 -2.55 22.30 2.08
C LEU A 601 -2.26 21.77 0.69
N SER A 602 -3.28 21.75 -0.17
CA SER A 602 -3.11 21.55 -1.61
C SER A 602 -4.00 22.51 -2.39
N ALA A 603 -3.58 22.85 -3.60
CA ALA A 603 -4.34 23.65 -4.54
C ALA A 603 -4.09 23.16 -5.95
N GLN A 604 -5.15 23.12 -6.75
CA GLN A 604 -5.09 22.90 -8.19
C GLN A 604 -5.93 23.95 -8.90
N GLN A 605 -5.32 24.62 -9.87
CA GLN A 605 -5.98 25.57 -10.73
C GLN A 605 -5.88 25.11 -12.18
N GLN A 606 -7.01 24.77 -12.78
CA GLN A 606 -7.08 24.43 -14.20
C GLN A 606 -6.99 25.72 -15.02
N ILE A 607 -5.96 25.83 -15.84
CA ILE A 607 -5.69 26.98 -16.72
C ILE A 607 -6.41 26.79 -18.07
N THR A 608 -6.30 25.58 -18.63
CA THR A 608 -7.04 25.15 -19.81
C THR A 608 -7.79 23.84 -19.50
N PRO A 609 -8.67 23.35 -20.36
CA PRO A 609 -9.32 22.04 -20.14
C PRO A 609 -8.35 20.88 -19.90
N LYS A 610 -7.11 20.99 -20.37
CA LYS A 610 -6.10 19.93 -20.29
C LYS A 610 -4.92 20.26 -19.36
N LEU A 611 -4.69 21.55 -19.04
CA LEU A 611 -3.52 22.01 -18.25
C LEU A 611 -3.93 22.59 -16.91
N SER A 612 -3.31 22.14 -15.83
CA SER A 612 -3.48 22.66 -14.48
C SER A 612 -2.14 23.06 -13.86
N VAL A 613 -2.16 24.10 -13.02
CA VAL A 613 -1.12 24.37 -12.03
C VAL A 613 -1.51 23.65 -10.76
N VAL A 614 -0.56 22.95 -10.14
CA VAL A 614 -0.75 22.23 -8.87
C VAL A 614 0.27 22.69 -7.85
N ALA A 615 -0.14 22.81 -6.59
CA ALA A 615 0.72 23.18 -5.48
C ALA A 615 0.33 22.40 -4.22
N SER A 616 1.29 22.05 -3.39
CA SER A 616 1.04 21.40 -2.10
C SER A 616 2.07 21.79 -1.05
N VAL A 617 1.64 21.79 0.21
CA VAL A 617 2.50 21.99 1.37
C VAL A 617 2.15 20.95 2.42
N GLU A 618 3.15 20.20 2.87
CA GLU A 618 3.08 19.27 3.99
C GLU A 618 3.77 19.89 5.21
N ASN A 619 3.31 19.56 6.42
CA ASN A 619 3.80 20.14 7.68
C ASN A 619 3.91 21.67 7.59
N LEU A 620 2.80 22.34 7.23
CA LEU A 620 2.73 23.80 6.96
C LEU A 620 3.39 24.65 8.06
N LEU A 621 3.23 24.25 9.32
CA LEU A 621 3.75 24.99 10.49
C LEU A 621 5.20 24.64 10.84
N ASP A 622 5.86 23.80 10.04
CA ASP A 622 7.24 23.33 10.23
C ASP A 622 7.49 22.75 11.63
N ARG A 623 6.52 21.97 12.13
CA ARG A 623 6.64 21.36 13.45
C ARG A 623 7.64 20.23 13.46
N THR A 624 8.61 20.29 14.34
CA THR A 624 9.52 19.18 14.63
C THR A 624 8.81 18.14 15.48
N PHE A 625 8.82 16.89 15.06
CA PHE A 625 8.29 15.74 15.80
C PHE A 625 9.19 14.53 15.64
N LEU A 626 9.17 13.63 16.64
CA LEU A 626 9.98 12.42 16.64
C LEU A 626 9.25 11.26 15.97
N VAL A 627 9.95 10.51 15.14
CA VAL A 627 9.41 9.30 14.44
C VAL A 627 10.03 8.01 14.96
N ALA A 628 11.21 8.07 15.57
CA ALA A 628 11.88 6.97 16.25
C ALA A 628 12.76 7.53 17.39
N LEU A 629 13.10 6.68 18.37
CA LEU A 629 14.04 6.99 19.45
C LEU A 629 15.22 6.01 19.48
N THR A 630 15.08 4.88 18.83
CA THR A 630 16.12 3.84 18.74
C THR A 630 16.50 3.54 17.30
N PRO A 631 17.81 3.40 16.99
CA PRO A 631 19.00 3.51 17.86
C PRO A 631 19.36 4.94 18.27
N THR A 632 18.85 5.92 17.56
CA THR A 632 19.06 7.37 17.75
C THR A 632 17.73 8.07 17.52
N PRO A 633 17.41 9.13 18.25
CA PRO A 633 16.23 9.92 17.96
C PRO A 633 16.22 10.40 16.50
N ASN A 634 15.10 10.17 15.82
CA ASN A 634 14.88 10.60 14.45
C ASN A 634 13.68 11.55 14.39
N THR A 635 13.82 12.62 13.63
CA THR A 635 12.76 13.58 13.34
C THR A 635 11.99 13.19 12.09
N GLY A 636 10.71 13.54 12.06
CA GLY A 636 9.87 13.44 10.88
C GLY A 636 10.16 14.54 9.86
N GLU A 637 9.35 14.54 8.80
CA GLU A 637 9.47 15.49 7.70
C GLU A 637 9.37 16.96 8.17
N PRO A 638 10.28 17.85 7.72
CA PRO A 638 10.13 19.29 7.84
C PRO A 638 8.98 19.79 6.95
N ARG A 639 8.79 21.10 6.86
CA ARG A 639 7.86 21.65 5.86
C ARG A 639 8.35 21.35 4.45
N ILE A 640 7.52 20.64 3.68
CA ILE A 640 7.75 20.30 2.28
C ILE A 640 6.73 21.06 1.44
N PHE A 641 7.18 21.84 0.46
CA PHE A 641 6.30 22.44 -0.54
C PHE A 641 6.71 22.03 -1.93
N ARG A 642 5.71 21.88 -2.80
CA ARG A 642 5.88 21.51 -4.21
C ARG A 642 4.92 22.32 -5.06
N VAL A 643 5.36 22.66 -6.26
CA VAL A 643 4.56 23.36 -7.26
C VAL A 643 4.90 22.80 -8.63
N GLY A 644 3.93 22.78 -9.54
CA GLY A 644 4.19 22.31 -10.89
C GLY A 644 3.01 22.36 -11.82
N LEU A 645 3.17 21.66 -12.93
CA LEU A 645 2.21 21.60 -14.02
C LEU A 645 1.72 20.18 -14.21
N ARG A 646 0.44 20.04 -14.50
CA ARG A 646 -0.20 18.79 -14.87
C ARG A 646 -0.98 18.94 -16.16
N TRP A 647 -0.65 18.11 -17.13
CA TRP A 647 -1.42 17.91 -18.33
C TRP A 647 -2.24 16.62 -18.20
N ASN A 648 -3.52 16.68 -18.55
CA ASN A 648 -4.40 15.51 -18.50
C ASN A 648 -5.51 15.69 -19.56
N GLY A 649 -5.45 14.91 -20.63
CA GLY A 649 -6.45 14.99 -21.70
C GLY A 649 -6.05 14.35 -23.01
N ALA A 650 -7.00 14.21 -23.92
CA ALA A 650 -6.74 13.67 -25.25
C ALA A 650 -5.73 14.54 -26.04
N ILE A 651 -4.89 13.90 -26.85
CA ILE A 651 -3.87 14.60 -27.66
C ILE A 651 -4.56 15.40 -28.79
N LYS A 652 -5.63 14.86 -29.37
CA LYS A 652 -6.47 15.48 -30.44
C LYS A 652 -7.65 16.23 -29.89
#